data_0c0aad429ce7978e306c702b58c683d1
#
_entry.id   0c0aad429ce7978e306c702b58c683d1
#
_cell.length_a   1.000
_cell.length_b   1.000
_cell.length_c   1.000
_cell.angle_alpha   90.00
_cell.angle_beta   90.00
_cell.angle_gamma   90.00
#
_symmetry.space_group_name_H-M   'P 1'
#
loop_
_entity.id
_entity.type
_entity.pdbx_description
1 polymer ?
#
loop_
_entity_poly.entity_id
_entity_poly.type
_entity_poly.pdbx_seq_one_letter_code
_entity_poly.pdbx_strand_id
1 'polypeptide(L)'
;MNQTPKKTMLISKGWIQAVALVMLFGFFVMGLLAYYTYTDQPPIPAKVTDANGNVLFTGADITAGQEIFLKNGLMEYGSIFGHGAWLGPDFTADYLHRAAEMTLDAHGGPASDAARQQTINDFKTNRYDAATGVLVFSAAQADAFQKLTAHYADFFGAPTTKFGLRPHAITDPEQIRQLTAFFCWSAWAGSTLRPGKDYSYTNNWPPESLVDNHATAEALVWSMLSLATLLGGIGLLFAAFGRWNFLGWHGRQEQSISFRPPDEVLLTPAQRACAGYFLVMALLFFLQTMFGGAAEHYRAELSDFFGFDLAQILPFNLARTYHLQLAIFWVATSYLAAGIFLVPMITGREPRGQGGLTYALLGALALVVFGSMAGEYAGVFGWIQNGWSWFGHQGFTFLDLGHFWQILLTVGLFFWVVVLFRGLRNRLRGEHMGNMPWLFFFAALSIPAFYAVGLLVHTDSNFTTTDFWRFWVVHLWVEDFLELFTTVMVAYIFVLLGVVNQRVAMRLIYLDVVLYSAGGVIGTMHHLYFSGEPAQHMALGAFFSAAEVIPLTFLTVEAWSFLQLGAQQSDQTRAPFPHFWSVMFLAAVGFWNFLGAGVFGFLINLPIVSYYEIGTALTANHSHAAMMGVYGMLAVGLALFCLRYLIPEKLWSDRAAKISFWSLNLGLAWMVFATLFPLGIIQLYHSISVGYFDARSLKFISGHANSLLEWLRLPGDAVFILGGTLPVLYLCWLGVWRRKQQPPRENPDGVLFVEIHETKDFGGQK
;
A
#
# COMPACT_ATOMS: atom_id res chain seq x y z
N MET A 1 40.82 -25.79 25.79
CA MET A 1 40.37 -24.66 24.97
C MET A 1 39.28 -25.14 24.02
N ASN A 2 38.00 -24.95 24.39
CA ASN A 2 36.86 -25.26 23.52
C ASN A 2 36.84 -24.22 22.42
N GLN A 3 37.30 -24.58 21.23
CA GLN A 3 37.06 -23.75 20.05
C GLN A 3 35.54 -23.72 19.80
N THR A 4 34.90 -22.58 20.02
CA THR A 4 33.56 -22.33 19.55
C THR A 4 33.49 -22.64 18.05
N PRO A 5 32.62 -23.49 17.57
CA PRO A 5 32.53 -23.84 16.15
C PRO A 5 32.40 -22.56 15.33
N LYS A 6 33.29 -22.39 14.33
CA LYS A 6 33.27 -21.24 13.43
C LYS A 6 31.87 -21.19 12.76
N LYS A 7 31.13 -20.11 12.98
CA LYS A 7 29.84 -19.87 12.31
C LYS A 7 30.07 -19.77 10.82
N THR A 8 29.60 -20.73 10.06
CA THR A 8 29.75 -20.77 8.60
C THR A 8 28.69 -19.93 7.91
N MET A 9 29.11 -19.11 6.99
CA MET A 9 28.23 -18.36 6.11
C MET A 9 27.92 -19.20 4.88
N LEU A 10 26.66 -19.34 4.51
CA LEU A 10 26.21 -20.20 3.40
C LEU A 10 26.34 -19.54 2.01
N ILE A 11 26.52 -18.21 1.98
CA ILE A 11 26.71 -17.41 0.74
C ILE A 11 28.02 -16.63 0.81
N SER A 12 28.45 -16.04 -0.32
CA SER A 12 29.66 -15.23 -0.37
C SER A 12 29.51 -13.91 0.41
N LYS A 13 30.62 -13.41 0.99
CA LYS A 13 30.65 -12.10 1.67
C LYS A 13 30.26 -10.95 0.73
N GLY A 14 30.45 -11.10 -0.58
CA GLY A 14 30.09 -10.09 -1.56
C GLY A 14 28.61 -9.69 -1.53
N TRP A 15 27.70 -10.63 -1.20
CA TRP A 15 26.29 -10.31 -1.06
C TRP A 15 26.01 -9.36 0.11
N ILE A 16 26.62 -9.60 1.27
CA ILE A 16 26.47 -8.69 2.43
C ILE A 16 27.05 -7.31 2.13
N GLN A 17 28.20 -7.28 1.43
CA GLN A 17 28.83 -6.02 1.03
C GLN A 17 27.95 -5.25 0.03
N ALA A 18 27.34 -5.96 -0.94
CA ALA A 18 26.38 -5.35 -1.88
C ALA A 18 25.18 -4.76 -1.14
N VAL A 19 24.53 -5.53 -0.25
CA VAL A 19 23.41 -5.04 0.56
C VAL A 19 23.81 -3.81 1.38
N ALA A 20 24.93 -3.88 2.11
CA ALA A 20 25.38 -2.76 2.94
C ALA A 20 25.65 -1.50 2.12
N LEU A 21 26.28 -1.64 0.95
CA LEU A 21 26.58 -0.53 0.06
C LEU A 21 25.31 0.11 -0.51
N VAL A 22 24.38 -0.73 -0.99
CA VAL A 22 23.14 -0.24 -1.62
C VAL A 22 22.21 0.39 -0.58
N MET A 23 22.09 -0.20 0.61
CA MET A 23 21.33 0.41 1.71
C MET A 23 21.91 1.76 2.13
N LEU A 24 23.24 1.85 2.31
CA LEU A 24 23.90 3.10 2.66
C LEU A 24 23.65 4.18 1.60
N PHE A 25 23.78 3.82 0.32
CA PHE A 25 23.51 4.71 -0.79
C PHE A 25 22.04 5.14 -0.83
N GLY A 26 21.11 4.19 -0.69
CA GLY A 26 19.68 4.46 -0.69
C GLY A 26 19.27 5.45 0.43
N PHE A 27 19.68 5.19 1.67
CA PHE A 27 19.40 6.11 2.78
C PHE A 27 20.08 7.47 2.65
N PHE A 28 21.24 7.53 2.01
CA PHE A 28 21.88 8.82 1.66
C PHE A 28 21.01 9.60 0.67
N VAL A 29 20.51 8.95 -0.39
CA VAL A 29 19.59 9.56 -1.36
C VAL A 29 18.32 10.03 -0.67
N MET A 30 17.70 9.20 0.20
CA MET A 30 16.51 9.60 0.95
C MET A 30 16.76 10.81 1.86
N GLY A 31 17.90 10.88 2.52
CA GLY A 31 18.28 12.07 3.32
C GLY A 31 18.42 13.33 2.46
N LEU A 32 18.99 13.19 1.26
CA LEU A 32 19.07 14.28 0.31
C LEU A 32 17.70 14.73 -0.19
N LEU A 33 16.83 13.79 -0.50
CA LEU A 33 15.46 14.09 -0.94
C LEU A 33 14.61 14.72 0.16
N ALA A 34 14.77 14.25 1.41
CA ALA A 34 14.17 14.92 2.57
C ALA A 34 14.63 16.37 2.67
N TYR A 35 15.93 16.64 2.53
CA TYR A 35 16.44 18.01 2.53
C TYR A 35 15.79 18.89 1.45
N TYR A 36 15.71 18.40 0.20
CA TYR A 36 15.04 19.14 -0.88
C TYR A 36 13.54 19.32 -0.64
N THR A 37 12.85 18.33 -0.08
CA THR A 37 11.42 18.46 0.24
C THR A 37 11.18 19.65 1.18
N TYR A 38 12.04 19.85 2.19
CA TYR A 38 11.90 20.98 3.11
C TYR A 38 12.35 22.33 2.51
N THR A 39 13.36 22.34 1.62
CA THR A 39 13.89 23.58 1.05
C THR A 39 13.10 24.10 -0.15
N ASP A 40 12.53 23.20 -0.94
CA ASP A 40 11.90 23.50 -2.23
C ASP A 40 10.36 23.39 -2.20
N GLN A 41 9.76 23.17 -1.03
CA GLN A 41 8.31 23.13 -0.87
C GLN A 41 7.64 24.44 -1.29
N PRO A 42 6.40 24.39 -1.80
CA PRO A 42 5.65 25.62 -2.07
C PRO A 42 5.46 26.40 -0.78
N PRO A 43 5.82 27.71 -0.75
CA PRO A 43 5.72 28.49 0.47
C PRO A 43 4.24 28.69 0.87
N ILE A 44 3.98 28.70 2.18
CA ILE A 44 2.70 29.16 2.71
C ILE A 44 2.84 30.67 2.93
N PRO A 45 2.14 31.53 2.16
CA PRO A 45 2.23 32.99 2.33
C PRO A 45 1.77 33.43 3.70
N ALA A 46 2.45 34.40 4.32
CA ALA A 46 1.99 34.99 5.57
C ALA A 46 0.59 35.62 5.42
N LYS A 47 0.36 36.23 4.24
CA LYS A 47 -0.95 36.74 3.83
C LYS A 47 -1.08 36.78 2.31
N VAL A 48 -2.30 36.62 1.82
CA VAL A 48 -2.68 36.83 0.42
C VAL A 48 -3.54 38.09 0.35
N THR A 49 -3.21 38.98 -0.58
CA THR A 49 -3.89 40.28 -0.74
C THR A 49 -4.37 40.48 -2.16
N ASP A 50 -5.37 41.33 -2.34
CA ASP A 50 -5.70 41.89 -3.65
C ASP A 50 -4.68 42.94 -4.10
N ALA A 51 -4.84 43.48 -5.29
CA ALA A 51 -3.98 44.53 -5.84
C ALA A 51 -4.05 45.88 -5.04
N ASN A 52 -5.08 46.08 -4.22
CA ASN A 52 -5.26 47.25 -3.34
C ASN A 52 -4.66 47.06 -1.96
N GLY A 53 -4.12 45.87 -1.66
CA GLY A 53 -3.56 45.54 -0.36
C GLY A 53 -4.58 45.02 0.66
N ASN A 54 -5.84 44.79 0.29
CA ASN A 54 -6.83 44.19 1.18
C ASN A 54 -6.50 42.68 1.35
N VAL A 55 -6.50 42.22 2.61
CA VAL A 55 -6.22 40.83 2.94
C VAL A 55 -7.42 39.95 2.56
N LEU A 56 -7.20 38.95 1.74
CA LEU A 56 -8.18 37.92 1.38
C LEU A 56 -8.18 36.78 2.41
N PHE A 57 -7.00 36.28 2.73
CA PHE A 57 -6.75 35.25 3.75
C PHE A 57 -5.28 35.25 4.17
N THR A 58 -4.98 34.51 5.24
CA THR A 58 -3.64 34.41 5.82
C THR A 58 -3.08 32.98 5.72
N GLY A 59 -1.78 32.80 6.02
CA GLY A 59 -1.17 31.49 6.14
C GLY A 59 -1.80 30.61 7.22
N ALA A 60 -2.27 31.23 8.31
CA ALA A 60 -3.04 30.52 9.34
C ALA A 60 -4.38 29.98 8.81
N ASP A 61 -5.03 30.69 7.89
CA ASP A 61 -6.27 30.23 7.25
C ASP A 61 -5.99 29.04 6.33
N ILE A 62 -4.86 29.03 5.62
CA ILE A 62 -4.44 27.90 4.76
C ILE A 62 -4.22 26.64 5.62
N THR A 63 -3.47 26.78 6.72
CA THR A 63 -3.20 25.65 7.63
C THR A 63 -4.48 25.16 8.30
N ALA A 64 -5.34 26.07 8.78
CA ALA A 64 -6.64 25.70 9.35
C ALA A 64 -7.53 25.01 8.31
N GLY A 65 -7.51 25.46 7.05
CA GLY A 65 -8.21 24.83 5.94
C GLY A 65 -7.73 23.41 5.66
N GLN A 66 -6.42 23.17 5.71
CA GLN A 66 -5.83 21.83 5.63
C GLN A 66 -6.32 20.93 6.77
N GLU A 67 -6.32 21.43 8.00
CA GLU A 67 -6.83 20.68 9.14
C GLU A 67 -8.33 20.36 9.02
N ILE A 68 -9.14 21.30 8.51
CA ILE A 68 -10.58 21.08 8.25
C ILE A 68 -10.77 20.01 7.17
N PHE A 69 -9.96 20.04 6.10
CA PHE A 69 -9.95 19.04 5.04
C PHE A 69 -9.67 17.65 5.61
N LEU A 70 -8.64 17.51 6.42
CA LEU A 70 -8.25 16.24 7.04
C LEU A 70 -9.26 15.78 8.08
N LYS A 71 -9.71 16.66 8.97
CA LYS A 71 -10.68 16.37 10.05
C LYS A 71 -12.00 15.81 9.53
N ASN A 72 -12.46 16.27 8.38
CA ASN A 72 -13.68 15.77 7.76
C ASN A 72 -13.45 14.55 6.86
N GLY A 73 -12.23 14.00 6.83
CA GLY A 73 -11.87 12.84 6.00
C GLY A 73 -12.04 13.11 4.50
N LEU A 74 -11.79 14.35 4.05
CA LEU A 74 -12.02 14.74 2.66
C LEU A 74 -10.95 14.18 1.71
N MET A 75 -9.79 13.75 2.21
CA MET A 75 -8.81 13.03 1.42
C MET A 75 -9.25 11.58 1.11
N GLU A 76 -10.16 11.03 1.93
CA GLU A 76 -10.82 9.75 1.68
C GLU A 76 -12.07 9.87 0.79
N TYR A 77 -12.37 11.08 0.33
CA TYR A 77 -13.49 11.42 -0.52
C TYR A 77 -13.06 11.95 -1.89
N GLY A 78 -12.24 13.00 -1.90
CA GLY A 78 -11.57 13.60 -3.05
C GLY A 78 -10.07 13.54 -2.91
N SER A 79 -9.35 14.43 -3.60
CA SER A 79 -7.89 14.48 -3.56
C SER A 79 -7.33 15.91 -3.52
N ILE A 80 -6.07 16.03 -3.12
CA ILE A 80 -5.25 17.23 -3.21
C ILE A 80 -3.94 16.82 -3.87
N PHE A 81 -3.45 17.57 -4.84
CA PHE A 81 -2.28 17.23 -5.65
C PHE A 81 -2.33 15.81 -6.23
N GLY A 82 -3.51 15.34 -6.64
CA GLY A 82 -3.74 13.99 -7.13
C GLY A 82 -3.79 12.89 -6.06
N HIS A 83 -3.43 13.17 -4.83
CA HIS A 83 -3.38 12.21 -3.73
C HIS A 83 -4.67 12.21 -2.91
N GLY A 84 -5.28 11.04 -2.79
CA GLY A 84 -6.51 10.84 -2.05
C GLY A 84 -7.45 9.83 -2.71
N ALA A 85 -8.75 10.01 -2.49
CA ALA A 85 -9.81 9.24 -3.12
C ALA A 85 -10.26 9.86 -4.45
N TRP A 86 -11.07 9.10 -5.20
CA TRP A 86 -11.44 9.48 -6.57
C TRP A 86 -12.94 9.43 -6.83
N LEU A 87 -13.75 9.49 -5.79
CA LEU A 87 -15.19 9.68 -5.93
C LEU A 87 -15.53 11.17 -6.04
N GLY A 88 -14.98 11.98 -5.14
CA GLY A 88 -15.06 13.43 -5.19
C GLY A 88 -14.02 14.05 -6.15
N PRO A 89 -14.06 15.38 -6.31
CA PRO A 89 -13.10 16.11 -7.15
C PRO A 89 -11.68 16.03 -6.60
N ASP A 90 -10.70 16.26 -7.45
CA ASP A 90 -9.42 16.77 -6.98
C ASP A 90 -9.58 18.27 -6.71
N PHE A 91 -9.46 18.69 -5.47
CA PHE A 91 -9.75 20.06 -5.06
C PHE A 91 -8.72 21.06 -5.57
N THR A 92 -7.49 20.62 -5.90
CA THR A 92 -6.51 21.46 -6.60
C THR A 92 -6.98 21.77 -8.02
N ALA A 93 -7.40 20.73 -8.75
CA ALA A 93 -7.87 20.86 -10.13
C ALA A 93 -9.23 21.57 -10.21
N ASP A 94 -10.16 21.26 -9.30
CA ASP A 94 -11.49 21.87 -9.28
C ASP A 94 -11.40 23.37 -9.02
N TYR A 95 -10.60 23.76 -8.00
CA TYR A 95 -10.38 25.21 -7.73
C TYR A 95 -9.67 25.89 -8.91
N LEU A 96 -8.59 25.30 -9.45
CA LEU A 96 -7.81 25.88 -10.52
C LEU A 96 -8.66 26.12 -11.77
N HIS A 97 -9.39 25.11 -12.23
CA HIS A 97 -10.23 25.21 -13.42
C HIS A 97 -11.30 26.31 -13.28
N ARG A 98 -12.07 26.27 -12.19
CA ARG A 98 -13.13 27.25 -11.93
C ARG A 98 -12.61 28.66 -11.77
N ALA A 99 -11.49 28.82 -11.06
CA ALA A 99 -10.86 30.15 -10.92
C ALA A 99 -10.34 30.68 -12.25
N ALA A 100 -9.78 29.80 -13.11
CA ALA A 100 -9.31 30.16 -14.43
C ALA A 100 -10.48 30.55 -15.37
N GLU A 101 -11.59 29.81 -15.35
CA GLU A 101 -12.80 30.20 -16.10
C GLU A 101 -13.33 31.58 -15.69
N MET A 102 -13.51 31.80 -14.36
CA MET A 102 -13.98 33.08 -13.83
C MET A 102 -13.04 34.23 -14.16
N THR A 103 -11.73 34.00 -14.15
CA THR A 103 -10.71 34.97 -14.51
C THR A 103 -10.75 35.29 -16.02
N LEU A 104 -10.92 34.26 -16.86
CA LEU A 104 -11.04 34.38 -18.29
C LEU A 104 -12.28 35.22 -18.69
N ASP A 105 -13.42 34.94 -18.02
CA ASP A 105 -14.64 35.70 -18.24
C ASP A 105 -14.49 37.17 -17.80
N ALA A 106 -13.81 37.43 -16.70
CA ALA A 106 -13.50 38.78 -16.23
C ALA A 106 -12.60 39.59 -17.21
N HIS A 107 -11.75 38.91 -17.99
CA HIS A 107 -10.89 39.50 -18.99
C HIS A 107 -11.55 39.62 -20.39
N GLY A 108 -12.78 39.17 -20.59
CA GLY A 108 -13.52 39.31 -21.85
C GLY A 108 -13.92 37.99 -22.51
N GLY A 109 -13.72 36.87 -21.81
CA GLY A 109 -14.24 35.55 -22.17
C GLY A 109 -13.39 34.78 -23.20
N PRO A 110 -13.80 33.53 -23.46
CA PRO A 110 -12.99 32.55 -24.22
C PRO A 110 -12.77 32.87 -25.71
N ALA A 111 -13.54 33.81 -26.28
CA ALA A 111 -13.39 34.20 -27.67
C ALA A 111 -12.22 35.18 -27.89
N SER A 112 -11.64 35.73 -26.82
CA SER A 112 -10.56 36.72 -26.87
C SER A 112 -9.21 36.08 -26.58
N ASP A 113 -8.28 36.08 -27.56
CA ASP A 113 -6.91 35.62 -27.36
C ASP A 113 -6.16 36.48 -26.30
N ALA A 114 -6.47 37.78 -26.26
CA ALA A 114 -5.90 38.69 -25.25
C ALA A 114 -6.38 38.29 -23.84
N ALA A 115 -7.66 37.94 -23.67
CA ALA A 115 -8.19 37.47 -22.40
C ALA A 115 -7.54 36.15 -21.95
N ARG A 116 -7.37 35.21 -22.88
CA ARG A 116 -6.66 33.94 -22.61
C ARG A 116 -5.22 34.19 -22.16
N GLN A 117 -4.46 35.03 -22.90
CA GLN A 117 -3.08 35.33 -22.53
C GLN A 117 -2.98 36.05 -21.19
N GLN A 118 -3.93 36.94 -20.89
CA GLN A 118 -3.96 37.62 -19.59
C GLN A 118 -4.28 36.67 -18.44
N THR A 119 -5.20 35.74 -18.66
CA THR A 119 -5.51 34.66 -17.67
C THR A 119 -4.26 33.80 -17.43
N ILE A 120 -3.58 33.35 -18.48
CA ILE A 120 -2.33 32.59 -18.34
C ILE A 120 -1.31 33.37 -17.49
N ASN A 121 -1.12 34.68 -17.83
CA ASN A 121 -0.18 35.52 -17.11
C ASN A 121 -0.56 35.70 -15.64
N ASP A 122 -1.85 35.79 -15.32
CA ASP A 122 -2.33 35.91 -13.92
C ASP A 122 -1.97 34.69 -13.08
N PHE A 123 -2.08 33.49 -13.66
CA PHE A 123 -1.77 32.26 -12.93
C PHE A 123 -0.28 31.89 -12.97
N LYS A 124 0.42 32.08 -14.08
CA LYS A 124 1.84 31.70 -14.23
C LYS A 124 2.80 32.67 -13.56
N THR A 125 2.47 33.95 -13.46
CA THR A 125 3.35 34.92 -12.83
C THR A 125 3.40 34.72 -11.32
N ASN A 126 4.59 34.38 -10.79
CA ASN A 126 4.78 34.26 -9.36
C ASN A 126 4.89 35.65 -8.72
N ARG A 127 3.82 36.07 -8.03
CA ARG A 127 3.73 37.35 -7.31
C ARG A 127 3.95 37.17 -5.80
N TYR A 128 4.58 36.10 -5.39
CA TYR A 128 4.98 35.88 -4.00
C TYR A 128 6.30 36.58 -3.72
N ASP A 129 6.29 37.48 -2.75
CA ASP A 129 7.50 38.12 -2.24
C ASP A 129 8.01 37.38 -1.00
N ALA A 130 9.12 36.69 -1.13
CA ALA A 130 9.73 35.91 -0.05
C ALA A 130 10.24 36.80 1.11
N ALA A 131 10.56 38.08 0.87
CA ALA A 131 11.05 38.99 1.91
C ALA A 131 9.94 39.43 2.87
N THR A 132 8.73 39.67 2.33
CA THR A 132 7.57 40.10 3.11
C THR A 132 6.60 38.97 3.44
N GLY A 133 6.72 37.82 2.77
CA GLY A 133 5.77 36.73 2.86
C GLY A 133 4.40 37.02 2.24
N VAL A 134 4.30 38.04 1.41
CA VAL A 134 3.02 38.46 0.80
C VAL A 134 2.87 37.88 -0.59
N LEU A 135 1.71 37.31 -0.86
CA LEU A 135 1.27 36.92 -2.20
C LEU A 135 0.18 37.91 -2.67
N VAL A 136 0.37 38.49 -3.85
CA VAL A 136 -0.58 39.45 -4.42
C VAL A 136 -1.37 38.81 -5.57
N PHE A 137 -2.70 38.80 -5.45
CA PHE A 137 -3.60 38.36 -6.51
C PHE A 137 -4.06 39.51 -7.39
N SER A 138 -4.36 39.22 -8.67
CA SER A 138 -5.08 40.14 -9.54
C SER A 138 -6.51 40.35 -9.04
N ALA A 139 -7.16 41.41 -9.48
CA ALA A 139 -8.55 41.68 -9.11
C ALA A 139 -9.49 40.53 -9.53
N ALA A 140 -9.24 39.90 -10.68
CA ALA A 140 -9.99 38.77 -11.19
C ALA A 140 -9.81 37.53 -10.31
N GLN A 141 -8.57 37.22 -9.86
CA GLN A 141 -8.31 36.12 -8.96
C GLN A 141 -8.93 36.35 -7.57
N ALA A 142 -8.93 37.60 -7.08
CA ALA A 142 -9.57 37.95 -5.80
C ALA A 142 -11.10 37.79 -5.86
N ASP A 143 -11.75 38.19 -6.94
CA ASP A 143 -13.18 37.99 -7.18
C ASP A 143 -13.52 36.49 -7.31
N ALA A 144 -12.69 35.71 -8.02
CA ALA A 144 -12.84 34.27 -8.14
C ALA A 144 -12.78 33.57 -6.76
N PHE A 145 -11.87 33.98 -5.86
CA PHE A 145 -11.81 33.44 -4.51
C PHE A 145 -13.12 33.63 -3.73
N GLN A 146 -13.72 34.81 -3.82
CA GLN A 146 -15.00 35.09 -3.15
C GLN A 146 -16.15 34.24 -3.69
N LYS A 147 -16.24 34.12 -5.04
CA LYS A 147 -17.26 33.32 -5.71
C LYS A 147 -17.08 31.83 -5.40
N LEU A 148 -15.85 31.34 -5.35
CA LEU A 148 -15.56 29.95 -5.00
C LEU A 148 -15.79 29.64 -3.54
N THR A 149 -15.64 30.60 -2.63
CA THR A 149 -16.07 30.44 -1.23
C THR A 149 -17.57 30.19 -1.13
N ALA A 150 -18.39 30.90 -1.92
CA ALA A 150 -19.83 30.64 -1.98
C ALA A 150 -20.14 29.29 -2.63
N HIS A 151 -19.43 28.92 -3.71
CA HIS A 151 -19.57 27.61 -4.35
C HIS A 151 -19.31 26.44 -3.37
N TYR A 152 -18.22 26.51 -2.58
CA TYR A 152 -17.91 25.45 -1.61
C TYR A 152 -18.85 25.47 -0.40
N ALA A 153 -19.43 26.62 -0.06
CA ALA A 153 -20.50 26.68 0.95
C ALA A 153 -21.73 25.90 0.51
N ASP A 154 -22.13 26.04 -0.77
CA ASP A 154 -23.23 25.26 -1.35
C ASP A 154 -22.86 23.77 -1.50
N PHE A 155 -21.62 23.48 -1.88
CA PHE A 155 -21.15 22.11 -2.07
C PHE A 155 -21.15 21.29 -0.78
N PHE A 156 -20.54 21.81 0.29
CA PHE A 156 -20.42 21.09 1.58
C PHE A 156 -21.63 21.27 2.50
N GLY A 157 -22.42 22.33 2.30
CA GLY A 157 -23.65 22.61 3.04
C GLY A 157 -24.89 21.89 2.51
N ALA A 158 -24.79 21.20 1.38
CA ALA A 158 -25.93 20.57 0.71
C ALA A 158 -26.65 19.55 1.61
N PRO A 159 -28.01 19.57 1.63
CA PRO A 159 -28.82 18.65 2.42
C PRO A 159 -28.89 17.24 1.83
N THR A 160 -28.66 17.10 0.55
CA THR A 160 -28.57 15.82 -0.18
C THR A 160 -27.19 15.67 -0.75
N THR A 161 -26.56 14.53 -0.46
CA THR A 161 -25.21 14.28 -0.91
C THR A 161 -25.20 13.68 -2.30
N LYS A 162 -24.57 14.42 -3.19
CA LYS A 162 -24.17 13.88 -4.48
C LYS A 162 -22.85 13.23 -4.27
N PHE A 163 -22.40 12.20 -4.25
CA PHE A 163 -21.08 11.58 -4.01
C PHE A 163 -20.89 10.89 -2.64
N GLY A 164 -21.97 10.63 -1.89
CA GLY A 164 -21.86 9.87 -0.66
C GLY A 164 -21.16 10.58 0.51
N LEU A 165 -21.04 11.90 0.49
CA LEU A 165 -20.67 12.67 1.68
C LEU A 165 -21.84 12.73 2.67
N ARG A 166 -21.53 12.90 3.93
CA ARG A 166 -22.52 13.20 4.96
C ARG A 166 -23.30 14.49 4.61
N PRO A 167 -24.65 14.50 4.75
CA PRO A 167 -25.43 15.73 4.63
C PRO A 167 -24.90 16.83 5.53
N HIS A 168 -24.88 18.07 5.04
CA HIS A 168 -24.37 19.23 5.79
C HIS A 168 -22.97 18.99 6.38
N ALA A 169 -22.05 18.45 5.58
CA ALA A 169 -20.71 18.02 6.05
C ALA A 169 -19.94 19.16 6.72
N ILE A 170 -19.98 20.37 6.14
CA ILE A 170 -19.37 21.58 6.69
C ILE A 170 -20.33 22.74 6.42
N THR A 171 -20.79 23.42 7.49
CA THR A 171 -21.77 24.52 7.39
C THR A 171 -21.29 25.82 7.99
N ASP A 172 -20.19 25.81 8.74
CA ASP A 172 -19.59 26.99 9.33
C ASP A 172 -18.94 27.86 8.25
N PRO A 173 -19.38 29.12 8.02
CA PRO A 173 -18.84 29.99 6.97
C PRO A 173 -17.34 30.26 7.11
N GLU A 174 -16.82 30.32 8.34
CA GLU A 174 -15.38 30.52 8.54
C GLU A 174 -14.57 29.30 8.17
N GLN A 175 -15.04 28.09 8.51
CA GLN A 175 -14.40 26.85 8.08
C GLN A 175 -14.43 26.69 6.55
N ILE A 176 -15.51 27.09 5.89
CA ILE A 176 -15.60 27.10 4.41
C ILE A 176 -14.59 28.08 3.81
N ARG A 177 -14.46 29.28 4.38
CA ARG A 177 -13.46 30.29 3.90
C ARG A 177 -12.03 29.74 4.06
N GLN A 178 -11.71 29.15 5.19
CA GLN A 178 -10.40 28.55 5.45
C GLN A 178 -10.12 27.36 4.53
N LEU A 179 -11.09 26.48 4.33
CA LEU A 179 -11.00 25.36 3.39
C LEU A 179 -10.76 25.85 1.95
N THR A 180 -11.50 26.90 1.54
CA THR A 180 -11.30 27.56 0.23
C THR A 180 -9.90 28.17 0.11
N ALA A 181 -9.35 28.72 1.20
CA ALA A 181 -7.98 29.25 1.21
C ALA A 181 -6.94 28.13 1.01
N PHE A 182 -7.15 26.96 1.59
CA PHE A 182 -6.30 25.80 1.35
C PHE A 182 -6.37 25.31 -0.10
N PHE A 183 -7.56 25.22 -0.70
CA PHE A 183 -7.73 24.84 -2.12
C PHE A 183 -7.12 25.89 -3.04
N CYS A 184 -7.29 27.16 -2.73
CA CYS A 184 -6.69 28.28 -3.46
C CYS A 184 -5.15 28.20 -3.43
N TRP A 185 -4.56 27.93 -2.27
CA TRP A 185 -3.12 27.77 -2.14
C TRP A 185 -2.61 26.56 -2.94
N SER A 186 -3.30 25.43 -2.91
CA SER A 186 -2.89 24.27 -3.70
C SER A 186 -2.98 24.52 -5.21
N ALA A 187 -4.01 25.21 -5.66
CA ALA A 187 -4.18 25.63 -7.06
C ALA A 187 -3.11 26.65 -7.50
N TRP A 188 -2.76 27.61 -6.62
CA TRP A 188 -1.64 28.53 -6.86
C TRP A 188 -0.31 27.77 -6.99
N ALA A 189 -0.02 26.86 -6.10
CA ALA A 189 1.18 26.02 -6.19
C ALA A 189 1.20 25.16 -7.46
N GLY A 190 0.01 24.72 -7.92
CA GLY A 190 -0.17 23.93 -9.13
C GLY A 190 0.02 24.72 -10.44
N SER A 191 -0.15 26.02 -10.41
CA SER A 191 -0.15 26.86 -11.63
C SER A 191 1.02 27.83 -11.74
N THR A 192 1.45 28.44 -10.62
CA THR A 192 2.49 29.48 -10.65
C THR A 192 3.87 28.91 -10.90
N LEU A 193 4.70 29.64 -11.68
CA LEU A 193 6.06 29.19 -11.98
C LEU A 193 6.96 29.29 -10.74
N ARG A 194 7.76 28.24 -10.50
CA ARG A 194 8.85 28.30 -9.52
C ARG A 194 9.85 29.40 -9.88
N PRO A 195 10.48 30.04 -8.91
CA PRO A 195 11.54 31.01 -9.19
C PRO A 195 12.65 30.40 -10.05
N GLY A 196 12.87 31.01 -11.24
CA GLY A 196 13.90 30.58 -12.18
C GLY A 196 13.63 29.29 -12.94
N LYS A 197 12.38 28.81 -12.94
CA LYS A 197 11.94 27.61 -13.67
C LYS A 197 10.78 27.96 -14.62
N ASP A 198 10.56 27.09 -15.60
CA ASP A 198 9.47 27.16 -16.57
C ASP A 198 8.30 26.21 -16.21
N TYR A 199 8.30 25.68 -15.00
CA TYR A 199 7.25 24.82 -14.46
C TYR A 199 6.85 25.26 -13.03
N SER A 200 5.64 24.82 -12.62
CA SER A 200 5.06 25.14 -11.31
C SER A 200 5.72 24.34 -10.16
N TYR A 201 5.28 24.58 -8.91
CA TYR A 201 5.73 23.80 -7.76
C TYR A 201 5.32 22.33 -7.84
N THR A 202 4.39 21.97 -8.71
CA THR A 202 3.86 20.62 -8.93
C THR A 202 4.16 20.09 -10.34
N ASN A 203 5.22 20.58 -11.00
CA ASN A 203 5.58 20.20 -12.36
C ASN A 203 4.45 20.44 -13.39
N ASN A 204 3.73 21.55 -13.28
CA ASN A 204 2.54 21.94 -14.05
C ASN A 204 1.34 21.00 -13.88
N TRP A 205 1.30 20.21 -12.81
CA TRP A 205 0.11 19.42 -12.50
C TRP A 205 -0.89 20.28 -11.66
N PRO A 206 -2.19 20.23 -11.84
CA PRO A 206 -2.94 19.38 -12.79
C PRO A 206 -2.90 19.88 -14.23
N PRO A 207 -3.17 18.99 -15.22
CA PRO A 207 -3.38 19.39 -16.60
C PRO A 207 -4.53 20.39 -16.71
N GLU A 208 -4.24 21.62 -17.18
CA GLU A 208 -5.25 22.68 -17.32
C GLU A 208 -4.87 23.68 -18.41
N SER A 209 -5.56 23.60 -19.53
CA SER A 209 -5.25 24.40 -20.72
C SER A 209 -5.54 25.89 -20.55
N LEU A 210 -6.45 26.29 -19.65
CA LEU A 210 -6.80 27.69 -19.40
C LEU A 210 -5.65 28.46 -18.76
N VAL A 211 -4.73 27.78 -18.09
CA VAL A 211 -3.55 28.35 -17.45
C VAL A 211 -2.24 27.84 -18.05
N ASP A 212 -2.30 27.16 -19.20
CA ASP A 212 -1.13 26.61 -19.89
C ASP A 212 -0.35 25.57 -19.05
N ASN A 213 -1.07 24.75 -18.29
CA ASN A 213 -0.50 23.60 -17.60
C ASN A 213 -0.45 22.38 -18.52
N HIS A 214 0.74 22.04 -18.96
CA HIS A 214 1.04 20.86 -19.78
C HIS A 214 2.16 20.05 -19.15
N ALA A 215 2.19 18.74 -19.46
CA ALA A 215 3.30 17.89 -19.04
C ALA A 215 4.63 18.45 -19.56
N THR A 216 5.65 18.44 -18.71
CA THR A 216 6.97 18.93 -19.07
C THR A 216 7.62 18.02 -20.12
N ALA A 217 8.49 18.56 -20.97
CA ALA A 217 9.26 17.76 -21.93
C ALA A 217 10.12 16.68 -21.22
N GLU A 218 10.59 17.00 -20.02
CA GLU A 218 11.33 16.06 -19.19
C GLU A 218 10.50 14.82 -18.83
N ALA A 219 9.20 14.98 -18.54
CA ALA A 219 8.31 13.85 -18.25
C ALA A 219 8.26 12.84 -19.39
N LEU A 220 8.20 13.31 -20.65
CA LEU A 220 8.21 12.45 -21.82
C LEU A 220 9.57 11.75 -22.00
N VAL A 221 10.67 12.52 -21.98
CA VAL A 221 12.03 11.99 -22.19
C VAL A 221 12.37 10.93 -21.14
N TRP A 222 12.12 11.21 -19.87
CA TRP A 222 12.42 10.28 -18.78
C TRP A 222 11.51 9.05 -18.79
N SER A 223 10.26 9.16 -19.24
CA SER A 223 9.39 8.01 -19.45
C SER A 223 9.95 7.07 -20.53
N MET A 224 10.41 7.62 -21.65
CA MET A 224 11.03 6.83 -22.71
C MET A 224 12.33 6.15 -22.25
N LEU A 225 13.16 6.87 -21.48
CA LEU A 225 14.39 6.31 -20.91
C LEU A 225 14.11 5.20 -19.91
N SER A 226 13.12 5.36 -19.03
CA SER A 226 12.72 4.34 -18.07
C SER A 226 12.25 3.06 -18.78
N LEU A 227 11.39 3.20 -19.80
CA LEU A 227 10.92 2.07 -20.59
C LEU A 227 12.08 1.36 -21.33
N ALA A 228 12.95 2.13 -21.99
CA ALA A 228 14.10 1.57 -22.71
C ALA A 228 15.06 0.83 -21.75
N THR A 229 15.28 1.41 -20.55
CA THR A 229 16.13 0.81 -19.52
C THR A 229 15.52 -0.48 -18.98
N LEU A 230 14.20 -0.53 -18.74
CA LEU A 230 13.52 -1.74 -18.29
C LEU A 230 13.62 -2.85 -19.33
N LEU A 231 13.29 -2.56 -20.60
CA LEU A 231 13.37 -3.55 -21.68
C LEU A 231 14.81 -4.04 -21.91
N GLY A 232 15.77 -3.11 -21.88
CA GLY A 232 17.20 -3.43 -21.96
C GLY A 232 17.67 -4.26 -20.76
N GLY A 233 17.24 -3.92 -19.54
CA GLY A 233 17.54 -4.65 -18.31
C GLY A 233 16.99 -6.07 -18.31
N ILE A 234 15.74 -6.25 -18.76
CA ILE A 234 15.13 -7.58 -18.95
C ILE A 234 15.91 -8.38 -19.98
N GLY A 235 16.27 -7.78 -21.12
CA GLY A 235 17.10 -8.43 -22.13
C GLY A 235 18.47 -8.87 -21.62
N LEU A 236 19.15 -8.03 -20.84
CA LEU A 236 20.42 -8.34 -20.18
C LEU A 236 20.26 -9.46 -19.14
N LEU A 237 19.17 -9.44 -18.36
CA LEU A 237 18.86 -10.49 -17.39
C LEU A 237 18.71 -11.86 -18.08
N PHE A 238 17.95 -11.93 -19.16
CA PHE A 238 17.78 -13.16 -19.94
C PHE A 238 19.11 -13.62 -20.59
N ALA A 239 19.91 -12.70 -21.12
CA ALA A 239 21.23 -13.01 -21.67
C ALA A 239 22.18 -13.56 -20.59
N ALA A 240 22.22 -12.91 -19.43
CA ALA A 240 23.02 -13.36 -18.29
C ALA A 240 22.55 -14.73 -17.78
N PHE A 241 21.24 -14.93 -17.66
CA PHE A 241 20.64 -16.19 -17.22
C PHE A 241 20.91 -17.33 -18.21
N GLY A 242 20.80 -17.08 -19.51
CA GLY A 242 21.09 -18.07 -20.55
C GLY A 242 22.59 -18.40 -20.70
N ARG A 243 23.49 -17.44 -20.40
CA ARG A 243 24.94 -17.59 -20.58
C ARG A 243 25.65 -18.14 -19.35
N TRP A 244 25.22 -17.77 -18.16
CA TRP A 244 25.85 -18.14 -16.89
C TRP A 244 24.83 -18.80 -15.96
N ASN A 245 25.27 -19.83 -15.24
CA ASN A 245 24.46 -20.42 -14.17
C ASN A 245 24.45 -19.51 -12.93
N PHE A 246 23.93 -18.30 -13.10
CA PHE A 246 24.05 -17.20 -12.14
C PHE A 246 23.46 -17.52 -10.75
N LEU A 247 22.32 -18.21 -10.71
CA LEU A 247 21.65 -18.60 -9.48
C LEU A 247 21.82 -20.08 -9.13
N GLY A 248 22.57 -20.86 -9.94
CA GLY A 248 22.67 -22.30 -9.79
C GLY A 248 21.47 -23.07 -10.35
N TRP A 249 20.71 -22.47 -11.28
CA TRP A 249 19.45 -22.96 -11.79
C TRP A 249 19.55 -24.13 -12.79
N HIS A 250 20.72 -24.33 -13.38
CA HIS A 250 20.92 -25.37 -14.41
C HIS A 250 21.21 -26.77 -13.83
N GLY A 251 20.98 -27.00 -12.55
CA GLY A 251 21.15 -28.31 -11.93
C GLY A 251 19.81 -28.87 -11.48
N ARG A 252 19.27 -29.87 -12.16
CA ARG A 252 18.24 -30.73 -11.57
C ARG A 252 18.88 -31.48 -10.40
N GLN A 253 18.76 -30.95 -9.20
CA GLN A 253 18.96 -31.75 -8.00
C GLN A 253 17.69 -32.59 -7.83
N GLU A 254 17.85 -33.91 -7.68
CA GLU A 254 16.77 -34.76 -7.21
C GLU A 254 16.36 -34.26 -5.82
N GLN A 255 15.29 -33.51 -5.77
CA GLN A 255 14.72 -33.02 -4.52
C GLN A 255 13.87 -34.15 -3.94
N SER A 256 14.31 -34.72 -2.83
CA SER A 256 13.45 -35.59 -2.06
C SER A 256 12.56 -34.74 -1.15
N ILE A 257 11.26 -34.84 -1.35
CA ILE A 257 10.27 -34.19 -0.49
C ILE A 257 10.35 -34.86 0.90
N SER A 258 10.84 -34.14 1.90
CA SER A 258 10.84 -34.59 3.26
C SER A 258 10.06 -33.61 4.13
N PHE A 259 8.78 -33.85 4.34
CA PHE A 259 8.00 -33.17 5.35
C PHE A 259 7.38 -34.20 6.31
N ARG A 260 7.19 -33.81 7.58
CA ARG A 260 6.42 -34.63 8.51
C ARG A 260 4.93 -34.43 8.25
N PRO A 261 4.12 -35.49 8.29
CA PRO A 261 2.68 -35.34 8.24
C PRO A 261 2.22 -34.37 9.33
N PRO A 262 1.30 -33.44 9.02
CA PRO A 262 0.83 -32.47 9.99
C PRO A 262 0.31 -33.08 11.31
N ASP A 263 -0.21 -34.31 11.27
CA ASP A 263 -0.73 -35.01 12.45
C ASP A 263 0.36 -35.51 13.39
N GLU A 264 1.59 -35.66 12.93
CA GLU A 264 2.74 -36.09 13.77
C GLU A 264 3.42 -34.91 14.47
N VAL A 265 3.09 -33.67 14.12
CA VAL A 265 3.70 -32.47 14.69
C VAL A 265 2.97 -32.06 15.95
N LEU A 266 3.70 -31.97 17.07
CA LEU A 266 3.21 -31.44 18.34
C LEU A 266 3.31 -29.94 18.37
N LEU A 267 2.16 -29.26 18.55
CA LEU A 267 2.08 -27.81 18.55
C LEU A 267 2.36 -27.19 19.93
N THR A 268 3.10 -26.10 19.91
CA THR A 268 3.41 -25.29 21.10
C THR A 268 2.20 -24.47 21.55
N PRO A 269 2.16 -23.98 22.82
CA PRO A 269 1.14 -23.04 23.27
C PRO A 269 1.01 -21.78 22.40
N ALA A 270 2.11 -21.17 21.93
CA ALA A 270 2.08 -20.02 21.04
C ALA A 270 1.50 -20.38 19.66
N GLN A 271 1.90 -21.51 19.09
CA GLN A 271 1.31 -21.98 17.82
C GLN A 271 -0.19 -22.20 17.94
N ARG A 272 -0.66 -22.74 19.07
CA ARG A 272 -2.11 -22.89 19.31
C ARG A 272 -2.83 -21.55 19.47
N ALA A 273 -2.18 -20.57 20.10
CA ALA A 273 -2.74 -19.22 20.23
C ALA A 273 -2.93 -18.53 18.87
N CYS A 274 -2.09 -18.85 17.89
CA CYS A 274 -2.20 -18.30 16.52
C CYS A 274 -3.55 -18.64 15.86
N ALA A 275 -4.25 -19.70 16.28
CA ALA A 275 -5.61 -19.99 15.79
C ALA A 275 -6.57 -18.80 15.99
N GLY A 276 -6.47 -18.09 17.13
CA GLY A 276 -7.26 -16.89 17.41
C GLY A 276 -6.98 -15.75 16.44
N TYR A 277 -5.71 -15.56 16.07
CA TYR A 277 -5.31 -14.55 15.07
C TYR A 277 -5.89 -14.86 13.69
N PHE A 278 -5.84 -16.12 13.24
CA PHE A 278 -6.39 -16.50 11.94
C PHE A 278 -7.91 -16.34 11.90
N LEU A 279 -8.61 -16.57 13.01
CA LEU A 279 -10.05 -16.27 13.08
C LEU A 279 -10.30 -14.76 12.99
N VAL A 280 -9.55 -13.94 13.74
CA VAL A 280 -9.65 -12.48 13.67
C VAL A 280 -9.32 -11.99 12.24
N MET A 281 -8.24 -12.50 11.65
CA MET A 281 -7.88 -12.21 10.26
C MET A 281 -9.04 -12.48 9.30
N ALA A 282 -9.68 -13.65 9.38
CA ALA A 282 -10.76 -14.02 8.47
C ALA A 282 -12.04 -13.17 8.69
N LEU A 283 -12.33 -12.76 9.93
CA LEU A 283 -13.43 -11.85 10.25
C LEU A 283 -13.15 -10.44 9.71
N LEU A 284 -11.95 -9.91 9.91
CA LEU A 284 -11.55 -8.60 9.39
C LEU A 284 -11.52 -8.60 7.86
N PHE A 285 -11.06 -9.68 7.22
CA PHE A 285 -11.07 -9.84 5.78
C PHE A 285 -12.50 -9.82 5.24
N PHE A 286 -13.43 -10.56 5.84
CA PHE A 286 -14.82 -10.53 5.46
C PHE A 286 -15.43 -9.12 5.61
N LEU A 287 -15.22 -8.46 6.76
CA LEU A 287 -15.70 -7.09 6.98
C LEU A 287 -15.10 -6.09 5.99
N GLN A 288 -13.81 -6.20 5.70
CA GLN A 288 -13.11 -5.36 4.72
C GLN A 288 -13.76 -5.46 3.34
N THR A 289 -14.13 -6.67 2.90
CA THR A 289 -14.81 -6.86 1.62
C THR A 289 -16.22 -6.28 1.61
N MET A 290 -16.94 -6.30 2.75
CA MET A 290 -18.25 -5.65 2.88
C MET A 290 -18.15 -4.13 2.79
N PHE A 291 -17.16 -3.51 3.42
CA PHE A 291 -16.91 -2.07 3.29
C PHE A 291 -16.44 -1.70 1.88
N GLY A 292 -15.67 -2.56 1.23
CA GLY A 292 -15.32 -2.40 -0.19
C GLY A 292 -16.54 -2.41 -1.10
N GLY A 293 -17.48 -3.34 -0.87
CA GLY A 293 -18.77 -3.38 -1.58
C GLY A 293 -19.60 -2.12 -1.34
N ALA A 294 -19.62 -1.57 -0.12
CA ALA A 294 -20.30 -0.31 0.18
C ALA A 294 -19.67 0.87 -0.55
N ALA A 295 -18.32 0.95 -0.55
CA ALA A 295 -17.61 2.01 -1.26
C ALA A 295 -17.83 1.95 -2.77
N GLU A 296 -17.87 0.74 -3.34
CA GLU A 296 -18.16 0.53 -4.76
C GLU A 296 -19.61 0.90 -5.13
N HIS A 297 -20.55 0.60 -4.24
CA HIS A 297 -21.93 1.00 -4.45
C HIS A 297 -22.08 2.53 -4.63
N TYR A 298 -21.36 3.31 -3.83
CA TYR A 298 -21.29 4.78 -4.02
C TYR A 298 -20.73 5.19 -5.38
N ARG A 299 -19.82 4.43 -5.96
CA ARG A 299 -19.30 4.70 -7.30
C ARG A 299 -20.32 4.39 -8.39
N ALA A 300 -21.09 3.33 -8.20
CA ALA A 300 -22.12 2.90 -9.16
C ALA A 300 -23.41 3.75 -9.11
N GLU A 301 -23.90 4.12 -7.92
CA GLU A 301 -25.19 4.81 -7.71
C GLU A 301 -25.07 6.20 -7.05
N LEU A 302 -23.90 6.58 -6.58
CA LEU A 302 -23.53 7.89 -6.03
C LEU A 302 -24.08 8.24 -4.63
N SER A 303 -25.31 7.89 -4.25
CA SER A 303 -25.85 8.28 -2.95
C SER A 303 -26.81 7.26 -2.32
N ASP A 304 -27.67 6.68 -3.10
CA ASP A 304 -28.72 5.83 -2.56
C ASP A 304 -28.34 4.35 -2.59
N PHE A 305 -28.61 3.65 -1.49
CA PHE A 305 -28.44 2.20 -1.38
C PHE A 305 -29.82 1.55 -1.27
N PHE A 306 -30.35 1.07 -2.40
CA PHE A 306 -31.71 0.52 -2.47
C PHE A 306 -32.81 1.44 -1.89
N GLY A 307 -32.69 2.74 -2.16
CA GLY A 307 -33.61 3.76 -1.62
C GLY A 307 -33.32 4.18 -0.18
N PHE A 308 -32.24 3.73 0.42
CA PHE A 308 -31.77 4.14 1.74
C PHE A 308 -30.53 5.00 1.61
N ASP A 309 -30.54 6.19 2.22
CA ASP A 309 -29.38 7.10 2.25
C ASP A 309 -28.34 6.57 3.25
N LEU A 310 -27.46 5.70 2.78
CA LEU A 310 -26.40 5.10 3.57
C LEU A 310 -25.39 6.15 4.11
N ALA A 311 -25.27 7.31 3.45
CA ALA A 311 -24.32 8.35 3.85
C ALA A 311 -24.63 8.98 5.22
N GLN A 312 -25.87 8.82 5.71
CA GLN A 312 -26.22 9.26 7.06
C GLN A 312 -25.52 8.47 8.16
N ILE A 313 -25.17 7.21 7.93
CA ILE A 313 -24.55 6.32 8.93
C ILE A 313 -23.18 5.80 8.49
N LEU A 314 -22.93 5.67 7.22
CA LEU A 314 -21.68 5.19 6.65
C LEU A 314 -21.36 5.97 5.35
N PRO A 315 -20.96 7.23 5.42
CA PRO A 315 -20.57 7.99 4.25
C PRO A 315 -19.39 7.35 3.53
N PHE A 316 -19.21 7.67 2.24
CA PHE A 316 -18.19 7.05 1.38
C PHE A 316 -16.78 7.15 1.96
N ASN A 317 -16.38 8.32 2.46
CA ASN A 317 -15.07 8.54 3.08
C ASN A 317 -14.82 7.55 4.22
N LEU A 318 -15.80 7.32 5.09
CA LEU A 318 -15.69 6.36 6.19
C LEU A 318 -15.69 4.90 5.69
N ALA A 319 -16.56 4.57 4.72
CA ALA A 319 -16.57 3.23 4.12
C ALA A 319 -15.21 2.90 3.48
N ARG A 320 -14.61 3.87 2.77
CA ARG A 320 -13.30 3.73 2.15
C ARG A 320 -12.18 3.63 3.19
N THR A 321 -12.17 4.50 4.20
CA THR A 321 -11.20 4.41 5.31
C THR A 321 -11.23 3.02 5.95
N TYR A 322 -12.41 2.51 6.27
CA TYR A 322 -12.55 1.17 6.85
C TYR A 322 -12.10 0.07 5.89
N HIS A 323 -12.40 0.19 4.61
CA HIS A 323 -11.91 -0.75 3.60
C HIS A 323 -10.38 -0.82 3.58
N LEU A 324 -9.69 0.33 3.58
CA LEU A 324 -8.24 0.42 3.54
C LEU A 324 -7.59 -0.05 4.84
N GLN A 325 -8.06 0.44 5.99
CA GLN A 325 -7.48 0.11 7.29
C GLN A 325 -7.66 -1.36 7.63
N LEU A 326 -8.84 -1.93 7.37
CA LEU A 326 -9.08 -3.35 7.59
C LEU A 326 -8.21 -4.22 6.67
N ALA A 327 -7.91 -3.78 5.43
CA ALA A 327 -7.00 -4.50 4.53
C ALA A 327 -5.61 -4.64 5.17
N ILE A 328 -5.07 -3.56 5.71
CA ILE A 328 -3.78 -3.56 6.41
C ILE A 328 -3.87 -4.45 7.68
N PHE A 329 -4.92 -4.31 8.47
CA PHE A 329 -5.07 -5.04 9.72
C PHE A 329 -5.17 -6.56 9.53
N TRP A 330 -5.99 -7.04 8.58
CA TRP A 330 -6.11 -8.49 8.44
C TRP A 330 -4.87 -9.14 7.82
N VAL A 331 -4.21 -8.46 6.86
CA VAL A 331 -2.92 -8.91 6.31
C VAL A 331 -1.86 -8.97 7.41
N ALA A 332 -1.69 -7.87 8.16
CA ALA A 332 -0.74 -7.82 9.27
C ALA A 332 -1.04 -8.89 10.33
N THR A 333 -2.33 -9.10 10.68
CA THR A 333 -2.74 -10.14 11.65
C THR A 333 -2.28 -11.53 11.22
N SER A 334 -2.42 -11.87 9.93
CA SER A 334 -1.93 -13.15 9.39
C SER A 334 -0.41 -13.25 9.46
N TYR A 335 0.29 -12.16 9.09
CA TYR A 335 1.76 -12.12 9.10
C TYR A 335 2.33 -12.25 10.51
N LEU A 336 1.75 -11.55 11.49
CA LEU A 336 2.13 -11.66 12.89
C LEU A 336 1.98 -13.11 13.40
N ALA A 337 0.82 -13.71 13.10
CA ALA A 337 0.52 -15.09 13.51
C ALA A 337 1.45 -16.10 12.84
N ALA A 338 1.67 -15.99 11.53
CA ALA A 338 2.54 -16.89 10.79
C ALA A 338 3.99 -16.77 11.25
N GLY A 339 4.48 -15.54 11.49
CA GLY A 339 5.79 -15.29 12.06
C GLY A 339 5.97 -15.99 13.42
N ILE A 340 5.02 -15.85 14.35
CA ILE A 340 5.04 -16.53 15.65
C ILE A 340 4.98 -18.05 15.45
N PHE A 341 4.12 -18.53 14.54
CA PHE A 341 3.93 -19.95 14.28
C PHE A 341 5.19 -20.65 13.75
N LEU A 342 5.95 -19.96 12.89
CA LEU A 342 7.18 -20.49 12.29
C LEU A 342 8.35 -20.56 13.27
N VAL A 343 8.42 -19.69 14.28
CA VAL A 343 9.55 -19.67 15.23
C VAL A 343 9.85 -21.02 15.85
N PRO A 344 8.90 -21.76 16.46
CA PRO A 344 9.18 -23.11 16.96
C PRO A 344 9.57 -24.09 15.86
N MET A 345 9.08 -23.94 14.63
CA MET A 345 9.46 -24.79 13.50
C MET A 345 10.93 -24.56 13.09
N ILE A 346 11.41 -23.31 13.22
CA ILE A 346 12.81 -22.92 12.92
C ILE A 346 13.76 -23.37 14.04
N THR A 347 13.32 -23.29 15.30
CA THR A 347 14.20 -23.43 16.47
C THR A 347 14.06 -24.77 17.20
N GLY A 348 13.01 -25.52 16.91
CA GLY A 348 12.68 -26.78 17.60
C GLY A 348 12.20 -26.61 19.04
N ARG A 349 11.92 -25.36 19.50
CA ARG A 349 11.57 -25.10 20.91
C ARG A 349 10.77 -23.82 21.09
N GLU A 350 10.11 -23.70 22.25
CA GLU A 350 9.39 -22.50 22.69
C GLU A 350 9.82 -22.08 24.09
N PRO A 351 10.09 -20.77 24.34
CA PRO A 351 10.34 -20.24 25.68
C PRO A 351 9.09 -20.31 26.56
N ARG A 352 9.28 -20.48 27.89
CA ARG A 352 8.18 -20.45 28.87
C ARG A 352 7.38 -19.14 28.76
N GLY A 353 6.06 -19.22 28.84
CA GLY A 353 5.15 -18.08 28.82
C GLY A 353 4.93 -17.47 27.42
N GLN A 354 5.49 -18.04 26.36
CA GLN A 354 5.36 -17.52 24.99
C GLN A 354 3.89 -17.48 24.55
N GLY A 355 3.11 -18.52 24.84
CA GLY A 355 1.68 -18.55 24.53
C GLY A 355 0.89 -17.42 25.20
N GLY A 356 1.21 -17.09 26.47
CA GLY A 356 0.60 -15.95 27.17
C GLY A 356 0.90 -14.61 26.52
N LEU A 357 2.16 -14.39 26.09
CA LEU A 357 2.54 -13.18 25.37
C LEU A 357 1.84 -13.09 23.99
N THR A 358 1.65 -14.23 23.32
CA THR A 358 0.91 -14.29 22.05
C THR A 358 -0.54 -13.87 22.25
N TYR A 359 -1.22 -14.33 23.32
CA TYR A 359 -2.57 -13.86 23.63
C TYR A 359 -2.62 -12.39 24.05
N ALA A 360 -1.63 -11.90 24.80
CA ALA A 360 -1.55 -10.47 25.16
C ALA A 360 -1.41 -9.58 23.92
N LEU A 361 -0.59 -10.00 22.97
CA LEU A 361 -0.46 -9.32 21.68
C LEU A 361 -1.77 -9.33 20.88
N LEU A 362 -2.52 -10.45 20.88
CA LEU A 362 -3.84 -10.52 20.25
C LEU A 362 -4.83 -9.54 20.89
N GLY A 363 -4.80 -9.42 22.22
CA GLY A 363 -5.61 -8.43 22.95
C GLY A 363 -5.24 -6.99 22.60
N ALA A 364 -3.94 -6.70 22.48
CA ALA A 364 -3.45 -5.37 22.05
C ALA A 364 -3.87 -5.06 20.60
N LEU A 365 -3.77 -6.03 19.70
CA LEU A 365 -4.25 -5.89 18.32
C LEU A 365 -5.76 -5.60 18.27
N ALA A 366 -6.57 -6.35 19.02
CA ALA A 366 -8.01 -6.10 19.08
C ALA A 366 -8.32 -4.69 19.62
N LEU A 367 -7.60 -4.23 20.64
CA LEU A 367 -7.75 -2.88 21.17
C LEU A 367 -7.44 -1.80 20.11
N VAL A 368 -6.36 -1.98 19.35
CA VAL A 368 -6.00 -1.03 18.28
C VAL A 368 -7.08 -1.03 17.19
N VAL A 369 -7.49 -2.20 16.70
CA VAL A 369 -8.48 -2.30 15.62
C VAL A 369 -9.82 -1.68 16.03
N PHE A 370 -10.40 -2.11 17.14
CA PHE A 370 -11.70 -1.59 17.57
C PHE A 370 -11.63 -0.13 18.01
N GLY A 371 -10.55 0.26 18.69
CA GLY A 371 -10.37 1.63 19.19
C GLY A 371 -10.17 2.62 18.05
N SER A 372 -9.32 2.30 17.07
CA SER A 372 -9.07 3.19 15.94
C SER A 372 -10.30 3.34 15.06
N MET A 373 -10.99 2.24 14.72
CA MET A 373 -12.21 2.31 13.91
C MET A 373 -13.35 3.09 14.59
N ALA A 374 -13.53 2.90 15.91
CA ALA A 374 -14.47 3.73 16.68
C ALA A 374 -14.03 5.20 16.72
N GLY A 375 -12.72 5.46 16.82
CA GLY A 375 -12.16 6.80 16.78
C GLY A 375 -12.38 7.48 15.42
N GLU A 376 -12.12 6.80 14.32
CA GLU A 376 -12.37 7.30 12.96
C GLU A 376 -13.84 7.66 12.75
N TYR A 377 -14.75 6.78 13.17
CA TYR A 377 -16.19 7.05 13.14
C TYR A 377 -16.54 8.32 13.91
N ALA A 378 -16.11 8.40 15.16
CA ALA A 378 -16.37 9.54 16.03
C ALA A 378 -15.73 10.85 15.51
N GLY A 379 -14.57 10.75 14.85
CA GLY A 379 -13.88 11.88 14.23
C GLY A 379 -14.67 12.43 13.04
N VAL A 380 -15.01 11.57 12.07
CA VAL A 380 -15.78 11.94 10.86
C VAL A 380 -17.16 12.50 11.20
N PHE A 381 -17.82 11.95 12.23
CA PHE A 381 -19.12 12.47 12.69
C PHE A 381 -19.01 13.69 13.60
N GLY A 382 -17.78 14.17 13.86
CA GLY A 382 -17.57 15.38 14.69
C GLY A 382 -17.87 15.20 16.17
N TRP A 383 -17.94 13.94 16.66
CA TRP A 383 -18.14 13.68 18.11
C TRP A 383 -16.89 13.99 18.92
N ILE A 384 -15.70 13.92 18.30
CA ILE A 384 -14.43 14.34 18.90
C ILE A 384 -14.06 15.70 18.32
N GLN A 385 -14.22 16.77 19.14
CA GLN A 385 -13.90 18.14 18.73
C GLN A 385 -12.41 18.46 19.00
N ASN A 386 -11.97 18.25 20.24
CA ASN A 386 -10.59 18.48 20.67
C ASN A 386 -9.81 17.17 20.66
N GLY A 387 -8.58 17.18 20.10
CA GLY A 387 -7.76 15.98 19.99
C GLY A 387 -8.28 14.98 18.95
N TRP A 388 -9.01 15.45 17.95
CA TRP A 388 -9.53 14.62 16.85
C TRP A 388 -8.41 13.86 16.13
N SER A 389 -7.28 14.50 15.88
CA SER A 389 -6.11 13.88 15.25
C SER A 389 -5.37 12.86 16.14
N TRP A 390 -5.66 12.85 17.46
CA TRP A 390 -5.08 11.91 18.42
C TRP A 390 -5.94 10.66 18.59
N PHE A 391 -7.20 10.83 18.95
CA PHE A 391 -8.11 9.75 19.34
C PHE A 391 -9.11 9.38 18.24
N GLY A 392 -9.30 10.26 17.27
CA GLY A 392 -10.10 10.03 16.08
C GLY A 392 -9.26 9.46 14.96
N HIS A 393 -9.03 10.28 13.94
CA HIS A 393 -8.22 9.95 12.75
C HIS A 393 -7.36 11.14 12.33
N GLN A 394 -6.36 10.93 11.49
CA GLN A 394 -5.54 12.00 10.94
C GLN A 394 -5.99 12.45 9.53
N GLY A 395 -6.88 11.69 8.88
CA GLY A 395 -7.46 12.02 7.59
C GLY A 395 -6.53 11.87 6.40
N PHE A 396 -5.35 11.29 6.57
CA PHE A 396 -4.43 10.99 5.47
C PHE A 396 -4.68 9.59 4.94
N THR A 397 -4.96 9.45 3.65
CA THR A 397 -5.14 8.14 3.00
C THR A 397 -4.00 7.18 3.32
N PHE A 398 -4.33 5.97 3.73
CA PHE A 398 -3.45 4.89 4.22
C PHE A 398 -2.75 5.16 5.57
N LEU A 399 -2.90 6.34 6.14
CA LEU A 399 -2.34 6.72 7.43
C LEU A 399 -3.40 7.42 8.30
N ASP A 400 -4.63 6.93 8.23
CA ASP A 400 -5.80 7.55 8.84
C ASP A 400 -5.83 7.46 10.36
N LEU A 401 -5.21 6.43 10.95
CA LEU A 401 -5.26 6.20 12.41
C LEU A 401 -4.88 7.45 13.19
N GLY A 402 -5.67 7.84 14.17
CA GLY A 402 -5.30 8.88 15.12
C GLY A 402 -3.96 8.59 15.79
N HIS A 403 -3.21 9.61 16.12
CA HIS A 403 -1.81 9.52 16.58
C HIS A 403 -1.63 8.57 17.77
N PHE A 404 -2.59 8.56 18.71
CA PHE A 404 -2.59 7.62 19.82
C PHE A 404 -2.63 6.17 19.36
N TRP A 405 -3.47 5.86 18.38
CA TRP A 405 -3.61 4.51 17.85
C TRP A 405 -2.39 4.09 17.04
N GLN A 406 -1.76 5.02 16.30
CA GLN A 406 -0.49 4.76 15.60
C GLN A 406 0.65 4.44 16.58
N ILE A 407 0.77 5.20 17.68
CA ILE A 407 1.76 4.91 18.73
C ILE A 407 1.51 3.53 19.31
N LEU A 408 0.26 3.22 19.65
CA LEU A 408 -0.10 1.91 20.24
C LEU A 408 0.17 0.76 19.27
N LEU A 409 -0.12 0.95 17.97
CA LEU A 409 0.21 -0.03 16.92
C LEU A 409 1.72 -0.22 16.79
N THR A 410 2.48 0.87 16.75
CA THR A 410 3.95 0.83 16.69
C THR A 410 4.53 0.05 17.88
N VAL A 411 4.08 0.34 19.10
CA VAL A 411 4.47 -0.39 20.31
C VAL A 411 4.09 -1.88 20.22
N GLY A 412 2.89 -2.17 19.71
CA GLY A 412 2.43 -3.55 19.49
C GLY A 412 3.29 -4.32 18.49
N LEU A 413 3.71 -3.67 17.40
CA LEU A 413 4.61 -4.26 16.40
C LEU A 413 6.01 -4.52 16.98
N PHE A 414 6.58 -3.60 17.77
CA PHE A 414 7.83 -3.87 18.49
C PHE A 414 7.66 -4.98 19.53
N PHE A 415 6.53 -5.05 20.23
CA PHE A 415 6.24 -6.15 21.13
C PHE A 415 6.21 -7.49 20.39
N TRP A 416 5.64 -7.55 19.19
CA TRP A 416 5.72 -8.72 18.32
C TRP A 416 7.17 -9.13 18.02
N VAL A 417 8.03 -8.17 17.65
CA VAL A 417 9.46 -8.44 17.40
C VAL A 417 10.13 -9.00 18.66
N VAL A 418 9.79 -8.50 19.85
CA VAL A 418 10.30 -9.05 21.11
C VAL A 418 9.84 -10.50 21.31
N VAL A 419 8.59 -10.82 20.99
CA VAL A 419 8.06 -12.20 21.03
C VAL A 419 8.84 -13.12 20.08
N LEU A 420 9.12 -12.66 18.85
CA LEU A 420 9.94 -13.41 17.88
C LEU A 420 11.37 -13.60 18.38
N PHE A 421 12.02 -12.51 18.85
CA PHE A 421 13.39 -12.54 19.34
C PHE A 421 13.57 -13.53 20.49
N ARG A 422 12.63 -13.56 21.45
CA ARG A 422 12.67 -14.53 22.54
C ARG A 422 12.71 -15.97 22.05
N GLY A 423 11.91 -16.28 21.05
CA GLY A 423 11.90 -17.61 20.44
C GLY A 423 13.17 -17.92 19.64
N LEU A 424 13.63 -16.94 18.84
CA LEU A 424 14.77 -17.10 17.93
C LEU A 424 16.13 -17.00 18.63
N ARG A 425 16.24 -16.37 19.79
CA ARG A 425 17.49 -15.93 20.44
C ARG A 425 18.62 -16.96 20.40
N ASN A 426 18.32 -18.21 20.69
CA ASN A 426 19.36 -19.23 20.76
C ASN A 426 19.81 -19.68 19.36
N ARG A 427 18.89 -19.71 18.38
CA ARG A 427 19.24 -20.01 16.99
C ARG A 427 20.10 -18.88 16.42
N LEU A 428 19.71 -17.63 16.65
CA LEU A 428 20.47 -16.44 16.23
C LEU A 428 21.90 -16.43 16.81
N ARG A 429 22.08 -16.83 18.08
CA ARG A 429 23.40 -16.92 18.70
C ARG A 429 24.28 -17.98 18.05
N GLY A 430 23.72 -19.05 17.55
CA GLY A 430 24.43 -20.16 16.88
C GLY A 430 24.73 -19.91 15.41
N GLU A 431 24.05 -18.98 14.77
CA GLU A 431 24.12 -18.75 13.33
C GLU A 431 24.98 -17.54 12.94
N HIS A 432 25.50 -17.56 11.71
CA HIS A 432 26.07 -16.37 11.08
C HIS A 432 24.98 -15.35 10.76
N MET A 433 25.25 -14.05 10.97
CA MET A 433 24.28 -12.97 10.75
C MET A 433 23.73 -12.89 9.31
N GLY A 434 24.45 -13.45 8.34
CA GLY A 434 24.01 -13.52 6.95
C GLY A 434 23.13 -14.74 6.62
N ASN A 435 22.79 -15.60 7.57
CA ASN A 435 21.98 -16.79 7.31
C ASN A 435 20.46 -16.53 7.53
N MET A 436 19.60 -17.41 7.01
CA MET A 436 18.14 -17.23 7.00
C MET A 436 17.52 -16.84 8.34
N PRO A 437 17.92 -17.39 9.52
CA PRO A 437 17.28 -16.97 10.77
C PRO A 437 17.48 -15.50 11.11
N TRP A 438 18.62 -14.92 10.75
CA TRP A 438 18.88 -13.50 10.90
C TRP A 438 18.14 -12.65 9.86
N LEU A 439 18.05 -13.13 8.61
CA LEU A 439 17.27 -12.44 7.55
C LEU A 439 15.81 -12.36 7.96
N PHE A 440 15.24 -13.46 8.48
CA PHE A 440 13.88 -13.46 9.02
C PHE A 440 13.70 -12.46 10.17
N PHE A 441 14.66 -12.40 11.10
CA PHE A 441 14.60 -11.44 12.21
C PHE A 441 14.73 -9.99 11.73
N PHE A 442 15.64 -9.69 10.80
CA PHE A 442 15.81 -8.35 10.25
C PHE A 442 14.57 -7.90 9.45
N ALA A 443 14.02 -8.77 8.62
CA ALA A 443 12.79 -8.49 7.90
C ALA A 443 11.61 -8.24 8.87
N ALA A 444 11.50 -8.99 9.96
CA ALA A 444 10.50 -8.74 10.98
C ALA A 444 10.73 -7.43 11.74
N LEU A 445 11.99 -7.06 12.03
CA LEU A 445 12.35 -5.82 12.73
C LEU A 445 12.10 -4.58 11.87
N SER A 446 12.29 -4.68 10.55
CA SER A 446 12.07 -3.55 9.65
C SER A 446 10.60 -3.09 9.64
N ILE A 447 9.63 -3.99 9.83
CA ILE A 447 8.20 -3.65 9.86
C ILE A 447 7.88 -2.55 10.88
N PRO A 448 8.11 -2.71 12.21
CA PRO A 448 7.86 -1.63 13.16
C PRO A 448 8.78 -0.43 12.97
N ALA A 449 10.03 -0.63 12.53
CA ALA A 449 10.99 0.45 12.37
C ALA A 449 10.55 1.47 11.31
N PHE A 450 10.07 0.99 10.16
CA PHE A 450 9.62 1.88 9.08
C PHE A 450 8.18 2.37 9.26
N TYR A 451 7.31 1.58 9.91
CA TYR A 451 6.00 2.08 10.31
C TYR A 451 6.10 3.27 11.28
N ALA A 452 7.08 3.26 12.18
CA ALA A 452 7.30 4.35 13.13
C ALA A 452 7.61 5.71 12.46
N VAL A 453 8.06 5.72 11.21
CA VAL A 453 8.28 6.96 10.45
C VAL A 453 6.96 7.71 10.22
N GLY A 454 5.83 7.01 10.15
CA GLY A 454 4.51 7.63 10.09
C GLY A 454 4.18 8.56 11.27
N LEU A 455 4.88 8.43 12.40
CA LEU A 455 4.74 9.33 13.55
C LEU A 455 5.34 10.74 13.29
N LEU A 456 6.08 10.93 12.19
CA LEU A 456 6.58 12.24 11.73
C LEU A 456 5.56 13.02 10.90
N VAL A 457 4.43 12.40 10.57
CA VAL A 457 3.33 13.05 9.84
C VAL A 457 2.52 13.90 10.81
N HIS A 458 2.28 15.17 10.45
CA HIS A 458 1.52 16.13 11.26
C HIS A 458 0.48 16.84 10.40
N THR A 459 -0.72 17.05 10.95
CA THR A 459 -1.87 17.64 10.24
C THR A 459 -1.71 19.13 9.94
N ASP A 460 -0.83 19.82 10.66
CA ASP A 460 -0.57 21.28 10.62
C ASP A 460 0.71 21.65 9.84
N SER A 461 1.48 20.67 9.37
CA SER A 461 2.68 20.91 8.56
C SER A 461 2.31 21.18 7.09
N ASN A 462 3.26 21.76 6.31
CA ASN A 462 3.06 21.92 4.87
C ASN A 462 2.69 20.58 4.22
N PHE A 463 1.62 20.56 3.43
CA PHE A 463 1.06 19.34 2.88
C PHE A 463 2.09 18.51 2.09
N THR A 464 2.96 19.15 1.29
CA THR A 464 3.97 18.43 0.50
C THR A 464 5.02 17.75 1.37
N THR A 465 5.43 18.39 2.47
CA THR A 465 6.35 17.78 3.45
C THR A 465 5.70 16.63 4.21
N THR A 466 4.45 16.81 4.60
CA THR A 466 3.65 15.75 5.24
C THR A 466 3.48 14.56 4.31
N ASP A 467 3.21 14.82 3.04
CA ASP A 467 3.05 13.80 2.02
C ASP A 467 4.34 13.00 1.79
N PHE A 468 5.50 13.64 1.82
CA PHE A 468 6.79 12.95 1.78
C PHE A 468 6.92 11.91 2.90
N TRP A 469 6.66 12.28 4.17
CA TRP A 469 6.73 11.33 5.29
C TRP A 469 5.62 10.28 5.24
N ARG A 470 4.44 10.63 4.74
CA ARG A 470 3.36 9.68 4.51
C ARG A 470 3.77 8.57 3.54
N PHE A 471 4.47 8.91 2.46
CA PHE A 471 4.94 7.92 1.48
C PHE A 471 6.07 7.01 1.98
N TRP A 472 6.74 7.35 3.07
CA TRP A 472 7.59 6.38 3.78
C TRP A 472 6.79 5.20 4.33
N VAL A 473 5.52 5.40 4.66
CA VAL A 473 4.63 4.32 5.09
C VAL A 473 3.87 3.74 3.91
N VAL A 474 3.29 4.56 3.06
CA VAL A 474 2.45 4.11 1.94
C VAL A 474 3.24 3.30 0.91
N HIS A 475 4.48 3.70 0.61
CA HIS A 475 5.32 3.01 -0.36
C HIS A 475 6.44 2.22 0.31
N LEU A 476 7.42 2.87 0.93
CA LEU A 476 8.62 2.22 1.46
C LEU A 476 8.30 1.11 2.49
N TRP A 477 7.35 1.35 3.40
CA TRP A 477 6.94 0.32 4.35
C TRP A 477 6.13 -0.81 3.69
N VAL A 478 5.18 -0.47 2.82
CA VAL A 478 4.29 -1.45 2.16
C VAL A 478 5.05 -2.22 1.08
N GLU A 479 5.65 -1.51 0.12
CA GLU A 479 6.23 -2.16 -1.06
C GLU A 479 7.59 -2.77 -0.78
N ASP A 480 8.42 -2.15 0.07
CA ASP A 480 9.75 -2.68 0.36
C ASP A 480 9.78 -3.65 1.55
N PHE A 481 9.40 -3.18 2.74
CA PHE A 481 9.66 -3.95 3.96
C PHE A 481 8.63 -5.04 4.21
N LEU A 482 7.37 -4.84 3.84
CA LEU A 482 6.38 -5.91 3.87
C LEU A 482 6.65 -6.93 2.76
N GLU A 483 7.12 -6.52 1.58
CA GLU A 483 7.46 -7.45 0.52
C GLU A 483 8.76 -8.21 0.82
N LEU A 484 9.77 -7.58 1.41
CA LEU A 484 10.93 -8.29 1.95
C LEU A 484 10.51 -9.37 2.95
N PHE A 485 9.62 -9.04 3.88
CA PHE A 485 9.10 -10.02 4.83
C PHE A 485 8.31 -11.12 4.13
N THR A 486 7.52 -10.77 3.09
CA THR A 486 6.80 -11.70 2.21
C THR A 486 7.76 -12.69 1.56
N THR A 487 8.79 -12.19 0.89
CA THR A 487 9.80 -13.03 0.21
C THR A 487 10.52 -13.95 1.19
N VAL A 488 10.89 -13.46 2.36
CA VAL A 488 11.52 -14.27 3.41
C VAL A 488 10.57 -15.35 3.93
N MET A 489 9.30 -15.04 4.15
CA MET A 489 8.29 -16.00 4.62
C MET A 489 8.03 -17.10 3.59
N VAL A 490 7.83 -16.73 2.32
CA VAL A 490 7.65 -17.66 1.21
C VAL A 490 8.86 -18.57 1.08
N ALA A 491 10.06 -17.98 1.08
CA ALA A 491 11.31 -18.73 1.00
C ALA A 491 11.48 -19.71 2.16
N TYR A 492 11.15 -19.29 3.40
CA TYR A 492 11.19 -20.18 4.57
C TYR A 492 10.23 -21.36 4.43
N ILE A 493 8.98 -21.12 4.06
CA ILE A 493 8.00 -22.19 3.87
C ILE A 493 8.46 -23.15 2.77
N PHE A 494 8.96 -22.64 1.65
CA PHE A 494 9.45 -23.47 0.55
C PHE A 494 10.67 -24.30 0.94
N VAL A 495 11.58 -23.76 1.74
CA VAL A 495 12.71 -24.52 2.29
C VAL A 495 12.23 -25.57 3.29
N LEU A 496 11.28 -25.26 4.18
CA LEU A 496 10.70 -26.21 5.14
C LEU A 496 9.96 -27.36 4.47
N LEU A 497 9.30 -27.09 3.35
CA LEU A 497 8.59 -28.10 2.56
C LEU A 497 9.51 -28.85 1.58
N GLY A 498 10.78 -28.48 1.48
CA GLY A 498 11.73 -29.08 0.53
C GLY A 498 11.48 -28.65 -0.92
N VAL A 499 10.69 -27.56 -1.15
CA VAL A 499 10.40 -27.03 -2.47
C VAL A 499 11.62 -26.38 -3.10
N VAL A 500 12.38 -25.62 -2.32
CA VAL A 500 13.55 -24.87 -2.75
C VAL A 500 14.75 -25.14 -1.87
N ASN A 501 15.94 -25.19 -2.45
CA ASN A 501 17.19 -25.35 -1.70
C ASN A 501 17.50 -24.06 -0.91
N GLN A 502 17.96 -24.20 0.34
CA GLN A 502 18.26 -23.07 1.22
C GLN A 502 19.26 -22.07 0.61
N ARG A 503 20.27 -22.52 -0.14
CA ARG A 503 21.25 -21.62 -0.77
C ARG A 503 20.62 -20.80 -1.88
N VAL A 504 19.71 -21.38 -2.67
CA VAL A 504 18.96 -20.67 -3.71
C VAL A 504 18.02 -19.65 -3.06
N ALA A 505 17.24 -20.08 -2.06
CA ALA A 505 16.36 -19.19 -1.29
C ALA A 505 17.13 -17.98 -0.72
N MET A 506 18.29 -18.22 -0.10
CA MET A 506 19.14 -17.12 0.42
C MET A 506 19.63 -16.18 -0.66
N ARG A 507 20.05 -16.67 -1.82
CA ARG A 507 20.48 -15.80 -2.93
C ARG A 507 19.35 -14.93 -3.44
N LEU A 508 18.14 -15.49 -3.52
CA LEU A 508 16.94 -14.73 -3.92
C LEU A 508 16.58 -13.67 -2.89
N ILE A 509 16.60 -13.99 -1.59
CA ILE A 509 16.38 -12.99 -0.53
C ILE A 509 17.44 -11.88 -0.58
N TYR A 510 18.71 -12.19 -0.81
CA TYR A 510 19.75 -11.16 -0.92
C TYR A 510 19.60 -10.32 -2.19
N LEU A 511 19.20 -10.93 -3.31
CA LEU A 511 18.87 -10.18 -4.53
C LEU A 511 17.69 -9.24 -4.28
N ASP A 512 16.67 -9.72 -3.59
CA ASP A 512 15.52 -8.97 -3.12
C ASP A 512 15.96 -7.73 -2.32
N VAL A 513 16.73 -7.93 -1.25
CA VAL A 513 17.23 -6.82 -0.43
C VAL A 513 18.07 -5.81 -1.24
N VAL A 514 18.85 -6.27 -2.21
CA VAL A 514 19.64 -5.37 -3.09
C VAL A 514 18.72 -4.55 -3.99
N LEU A 515 17.72 -5.17 -4.58
CA LEU A 515 16.75 -4.50 -5.46
C LEU A 515 15.89 -3.51 -4.66
N TYR A 516 15.36 -3.93 -3.50
CA TYR A 516 14.58 -3.04 -2.62
C TYR A 516 15.40 -1.88 -2.07
N SER A 517 16.63 -2.11 -1.67
CA SER A 517 17.48 -1.02 -1.16
C SER A 517 17.89 -0.03 -2.26
N ALA A 518 17.98 -0.48 -3.52
CA ALA A 518 18.22 0.41 -4.67
C ALA A 518 16.91 1.02 -5.18
N GLY A 519 15.87 0.20 -5.26
CA GLY A 519 14.62 0.51 -5.92
C GLY A 519 13.61 1.16 -4.99
N GLY A 520 13.34 0.57 -3.86
CA GLY A 520 12.32 1.05 -2.96
C GLY A 520 12.64 2.39 -2.35
N VAL A 521 13.90 2.60 -1.97
CA VAL A 521 14.31 3.90 -1.44
C VAL A 521 14.24 4.99 -2.51
N ILE A 522 14.70 4.72 -3.73
CA ILE A 522 14.56 5.65 -4.86
C ILE A 522 13.12 5.61 -5.39
N GLY A 523 12.49 4.44 -5.40
CA GLY A 523 11.12 4.19 -5.85
C GLY A 523 10.05 4.97 -5.07
N THR A 524 10.25 5.22 -3.78
CA THR A 524 9.33 6.05 -2.97
C THR A 524 9.00 7.38 -3.67
N MET A 525 9.92 7.92 -4.44
CA MET A 525 9.79 9.22 -5.11
C MET A 525 8.86 9.20 -6.32
N HIS A 526 8.51 8.07 -6.89
CA HIS A 526 7.61 8.04 -8.04
C HIS A 526 6.18 8.46 -7.70
N HIS A 527 5.80 8.50 -6.43
CA HIS A 527 4.52 9.03 -5.99
C HIS A 527 4.52 10.56 -5.77
N LEU A 528 5.68 11.20 -5.71
CA LEU A 528 5.82 12.60 -5.28
C LEU A 528 5.99 13.60 -6.43
N TYR A 529 5.84 13.17 -7.67
CA TYR A 529 5.94 14.04 -8.86
C TYR A 529 4.99 15.24 -8.77
N PHE A 530 3.79 15.04 -8.29
CA PHE A 530 2.74 16.06 -8.12
C PHE A 530 3.00 16.97 -6.90
N SER A 531 3.88 16.58 -6.01
CA SER A 531 4.38 17.41 -4.90
C SER A 531 5.67 18.16 -5.25
N GLY A 532 6.15 18.00 -6.50
CA GLY A 532 7.25 18.76 -7.06
C GLY A 532 8.57 18.01 -7.21
N GLU A 533 8.60 16.70 -7.01
CA GLU A 533 9.78 15.88 -7.28
C GLU A 533 10.11 15.83 -8.79
N PRO A 534 11.40 15.79 -9.18
CA PRO A 534 11.80 15.79 -10.58
C PRO A 534 11.35 14.51 -11.33
N ALA A 535 11.07 14.65 -12.63
CA ALA A 535 10.66 13.54 -13.50
C ALA A 535 11.68 12.38 -13.55
N GLN A 536 12.99 12.66 -13.39
CA GLN A 536 14.03 11.65 -13.36
C GLN A 536 13.91 10.72 -12.14
N HIS A 537 13.52 11.23 -10.98
CA HIS A 537 13.30 10.40 -9.79
C HIS A 537 12.12 9.47 -9.98
N MET A 538 11.03 9.99 -10.55
CA MET A 538 9.87 9.18 -10.89
C MET A 538 10.20 8.06 -11.89
N ALA A 539 10.95 8.37 -12.94
CA ALA A 539 11.36 7.40 -13.95
C ALA A 539 12.28 6.31 -13.41
N LEU A 540 13.21 6.67 -12.53
CA LEU A 540 14.07 5.71 -11.82
C LEU A 540 13.26 4.84 -10.86
N GLY A 541 12.34 5.45 -10.10
CA GLY A 541 11.42 4.74 -9.24
C GLY A 541 10.58 3.71 -10.00
N ALA A 542 9.99 4.09 -11.13
CA ALA A 542 9.23 3.17 -11.98
C ALA A 542 10.07 1.97 -12.45
N PHE A 543 11.31 2.21 -12.91
CA PHE A 543 12.22 1.13 -13.33
C PHE A 543 12.54 0.17 -12.20
N PHE A 544 12.93 0.69 -11.03
CA PHE A 544 13.34 -0.15 -9.91
C PHE A 544 12.15 -0.90 -9.30
N SER A 545 10.99 -0.26 -9.16
CA SER A 545 9.77 -0.91 -8.69
C SER A 545 9.38 -2.10 -9.59
N ALA A 546 9.54 -1.96 -10.92
CA ALA A 546 9.35 -3.08 -11.84
C ALA A 546 10.41 -4.19 -11.69
N ALA A 547 11.64 -3.86 -11.26
CA ALA A 547 12.71 -4.84 -11.07
C ALA A 547 12.56 -5.64 -9.77
N GLU A 548 11.90 -5.10 -8.77
CA GLU A 548 11.69 -5.71 -7.44
C GLU A 548 10.88 -6.99 -7.50
N VAL A 549 9.98 -7.15 -8.47
CA VAL A 549 9.16 -8.35 -8.61
C VAL A 549 9.93 -9.60 -9.05
N ILE A 550 11.19 -9.45 -9.49
CA ILE A 550 12.00 -10.53 -10.05
C ILE A 550 12.27 -11.67 -9.05
N PRO A 551 12.73 -11.43 -7.79
CA PRO A 551 13.04 -12.49 -6.85
C PRO A 551 11.86 -13.38 -6.50
N LEU A 552 10.70 -12.78 -6.22
CA LEU A 552 9.49 -13.49 -5.86
C LEU A 552 8.90 -14.23 -7.06
N THR A 553 9.00 -13.68 -8.28
CA THR A 553 8.65 -14.37 -9.52
C THR A 553 9.48 -15.64 -9.69
N PHE A 554 10.76 -15.58 -9.42
CA PHE A 554 11.63 -16.74 -9.49
C PHE A 554 11.29 -17.81 -8.45
N LEU A 555 10.99 -17.43 -7.21
CA LEU A 555 10.50 -18.37 -6.19
C LEU A 555 9.21 -19.08 -6.64
N THR A 556 8.33 -18.36 -7.33
CA THR A 556 7.07 -18.90 -7.86
C THR A 556 7.29 -19.91 -8.96
N VAL A 557 8.23 -19.67 -9.89
CA VAL A 557 8.57 -20.62 -10.94
C VAL A 557 9.11 -21.93 -10.34
N GLU A 558 9.94 -21.84 -9.29
CA GLU A 558 10.42 -23.00 -8.56
C GLU A 558 9.28 -23.78 -7.87
N ALA A 559 8.35 -23.04 -7.20
CA ALA A 559 7.17 -23.64 -6.58
C ALA A 559 6.28 -24.36 -7.59
N TRP A 560 6.07 -23.76 -8.77
CA TRP A 560 5.28 -24.36 -9.82
C TRP A 560 5.93 -25.65 -10.36
N SER A 561 7.23 -25.62 -10.61
CA SER A 561 8.01 -26.79 -11.03
C SER A 561 7.92 -27.92 -9.99
N PHE A 562 7.97 -27.58 -8.70
CA PHE A 562 7.81 -28.53 -7.60
C PHE A 562 6.41 -29.16 -7.58
N LEU A 563 5.34 -28.36 -7.75
CA LEU A 563 3.97 -28.88 -7.79
C LEU A 563 3.77 -29.88 -8.95
N GLN A 564 4.38 -29.62 -10.10
CA GLN A 564 4.35 -30.55 -11.24
C GLN A 564 5.08 -31.87 -10.93
N LEU A 565 6.24 -31.81 -10.27
CA LEU A 565 6.98 -33.00 -9.85
C LEU A 565 6.24 -33.75 -8.73
N GLY A 566 5.65 -33.04 -7.77
CA GLY A 566 4.85 -33.62 -6.69
C GLY A 566 3.59 -34.31 -7.19
N ALA A 567 2.94 -33.79 -8.22
CA ALA A 567 1.80 -34.43 -8.86
C ALA A 567 2.21 -35.76 -9.53
N GLN A 568 3.36 -35.78 -10.19
CA GLN A 568 3.90 -37.04 -10.83
C GLN A 568 4.29 -38.09 -9.76
N GLN A 569 4.83 -37.68 -8.61
CA GLN A 569 5.16 -38.60 -7.51
C GLN A 569 3.92 -39.10 -6.75
N SER A 570 2.89 -38.26 -6.61
CA SER A 570 1.62 -38.62 -5.98
C SER A 570 0.89 -39.75 -6.69
N ASP A 571 0.98 -39.83 -8.02
CA ASP A 571 0.44 -40.93 -8.80
C ASP A 571 1.15 -42.27 -8.50
N GLN A 572 2.41 -42.22 -8.04
CA GLN A 572 3.18 -43.42 -7.68
C GLN A 572 3.03 -43.84 -6.22
N THR A 573 2.85 -42.87 -5.30
CA THR A 573 2.85 -43.12 -3.85
C THR A 573 1.46 -43.10 -3.19
N ARG A 574 0.42 -42.66 -3.91
CA ARG A 574 -0.99 -42.55 -3.45
C ARG A 574 -1.24 -41.66 -2.21
N ALA A 575 -0.27 -40.91 -1.73
CA ALA A 575 -0.46 -39.99 -0.60
C ALA A 575 -0.52 -38.55 -1.12
N PRO A 576 -1.64 -37.81 -0.96
CA PRO A 576 -1.73 -36.41 -1.40
C PRO A 576 -0.79 -35.53 -0.58
N PHE A 577 -0.18 -34.53 -1.22
CA PHE A 577 0.65 -33.53 -0.55
C PHE A 577 -0.20 -32.62 0.35
N PRO A 578 -0.01 -32.62 1.69
CA PRO A 578 -0.96 -31.99 2.62
C PRO A 578 -1.01 -30.46 2.53
N HIS A 579 0.01 -29.80 1.96
CA HIS A 579 0.11 -28.34 1.83
C HIS A 579 -0.15 -27.85 0.40
N PHE A 580 -0.79 -28.66 -0.45
CA PHE A 580 -1.00 -28.32 -1.86
C PHE A 580 -1.66 -26.94 -2.05
N TRP A 581 -2.76 -26.68 -1.34
CA TRP A 581 -3.46 -25.38 -1.47
C TRP A 581 -2.69 -24.22 -0.89
N SER A 582 -1.93 -24.41 0.19
CA SER A 582 -1.04 -23.36 0.69
C SER A 582 0.01 -22.98 -0.35
N VAL A 583 0.67 -23.96 -0.98
CA VAL A 583 1.66 -23.70 -2.04
C VAL A 583 1.02 -23.10 -3.28
N MET A 584 -0.21 -23.47 -3.62
CA MET A 584 -0.96 -22.83 -4.72
C MET A 584 -1.21 -21.34 -4.45
N PHE A 585 -1.59 -20.96 -3.21
CA PHE A 585 -1.71 -19.55 -2.85
C PHE A 585 -0.37 -18.83 -2.94
N LEU A 586 0.72 -19.44 -2.47
CA LEU A 586 2.06 -18.85 -2.59
C LEU A 586 2.54 -18.74 -4.06
N ALA A 587 2.10 -19.64 -4.94
CA ALA A 587 2.33 -19.51 -6.38
C ALA A 587 1.51 -18.37 -7.00
N ALA A 588 0.26 -18.19 -6.56
CA ALA A 588 -0.56 -17.05 -6.99
C ALA A 588 0.04 -15.70 -6.58
N VAL A 589 0.69 -15.62 -5.41
CA VAL A 589 1.43 -14.43 -4.98
C VAL A 589 2.42 -13.97 -6.05
N GLY A 590 3.26 -14.86 -6.57
CA GLY A 590 4.24 -14.47 -7.59
C GLY A 590 3.61 -14.10 -8.93
N PHE A 591 2.49 -14.72 -9.32
CA PHE A 591 1.76 -14.32 -10.52
C PHE A 591 1.23 -12.88 -10.39
N TRP A 592 0.57 -12.58 -9.28
CA TRP A 592 0.04 -11.25 -9.03
C TRP A 592 1.13 -10.22 -8.77
N ASN A 593 2.25 -10.61 -8.16
CA ASN A 593 3.41 -9.74 -7.99
C ASN A 593 3.96 -9.30 -9.35
N PHE A 594 4.17 -10.27 -10.26
CA PHE A 594 4.64 -9.93 -11.60
C PHE A 594 3.66 -9.02 -12.35
N LEU A 595 2.38 -9.36 -12.36
CA LEU A 595 1.38 -8.63 -13.14
C LEU A 595 0.91 -7.36 -12.43
N GLY A 596 0.50 -7.49 -11.16
CA GLY A 596 -0.12 -6.42 -10.38
C GLY A 596 0.87 -5.37 -9.95
N ALA A 597 1.92 -5.78 -9.25
CA ALA A 597 2.95 -4.87 -8.78
C ALA A 597 3.89 -4.47 -9.93
N GLY A 598 4.44 -5.42 -10.68
CA GLY A 598 5.43 -5.16 -11.72
C GLY A 598 4.84 -4.45 -12.94
N VAL A 599 3.97 -5.14 -13.71
CA VAL A 599 3.51 -4.61 -15.01
C VAL A 599 2.62 -3.39 -14.84
N PHE A 600 1.57 -3.49 -14.01
CA PHE A 600 0.65 -2.36 -13.83
C PHE A 600 1.30 -1.21 -13.06
N GLY A 601 2.09 -1.49 -12.02
CA GLY A 601 2.82 -0.48 -11.27
C GLY A 601 3.78 0.32 -12.16
N PHE A 602 4.59 -0.38 -12.98
CA PHE A 602 5.47 0.28 -13.92
C PHE A 602 4.73 1.20 -14.89
N LEU A 603 3.64 0.72 -15.49
CA LEU A 603 2.91 1.46 -16.51
C LEU A 603 2.31 2.76 -15.98
N ILE A 604 1.72 2.75 -14.78
CA ILE A 604 1.12 3.96 -14.20
C ILE A 604 2.15 4.93 -13.62
N ASN A 605 3.36 4.46 -13.31
CA ASN A 605 4.41 5.29 -12.72
C ASN A 605 5.38 5.90 -13.75
N LEU A 606 5.18 5.68 -15.05
CA LEU A 606 5.88 6.45 -16.08
C LEU A 606 5.46 7.93 -15.98
N PRO A 607 6.39 8.90 -15.87
CA PRO A 607 6.06 10.30 -15.60
C PRO A 607 4.97 10.88 -16.51
N ILE A 608 5.04 10.59 -17.81
CA ILE A 608 4.02 11.09 -18.77
C ILE A 608 2.65 10.42 -18.61
N VAL A 609 2.63 9.14 -18.23
CA VAL A 609 1.38 8.42 -18.00
C VAL A 609 0.75 8.89 -16.70
N SER A 610 1.54 8.94 -15.63
CA SER A 610 1.09 9.34 -14.31
C SER A 610 0.55 10.77 -14.28
N TYR A 611 1.11 11.68 -15.11
CA TYR A 611 0.64 13.06 -15.24
C TYR A 611 -0.85 13.16 -15.62
N TYR A 612 -1.37 12.22 -16.41
CA TYR A 612 -2.78 12.17 -16.81
C TYR A 612 -3.59 11.07 -16.10
N GLU A 613 -2.91 10.07 -15.56
CA GLU A 613 -3.54 8.86 -15.01
C GLU A 613 -3.99 9.05 -13.57
N ILE A 614 -3.23 9.80 -12.75
CA ILE A 614 -3.49 9.91 -11.32
C ILE A 614 -4.96 10.27 -11.04
N GLY A 615 -5.62 9.51 -10.18
CA GLY A 615 -7.04 9.67 -9.91
C GLY A 615 -7.98 8.95 -10.88
N THR A 616 -7.47 8.08 -11.74
CA THR A 616 -8.27 7.14 -12.55
C THR A 616 -8.36 5.76 -11.88
N ALA A 617 -9.24 4.90 -12.40
CA ALA A 617 -9.35 3.53 -11.94
C ALA A 617 -8.11 2.66 -12.23
N LEU A 618 -7.12 3.13 -13.03
CA LEU A 618 -5.86 2.41 -13.25
C LEU A 618 -5.03 2.31 -11.97
N THR A 619 -4.99 3.35 -11.14
CA THR A 619 -4.34 3.29 -9.82
C THR A 619 -5.04 2.27 -8.92
N ALA A 620 -6.39 2.25 -8.89
CA ALA A 620 -7.15 1.24 -8.14
C ALA A 620 -6.91 -0.18 -8.69
N ASN A 621 -6.78 -0.33 -10.02
CA ASN A 621 -6.46 -1.59 -10.68
C ASN A 621 -5.12 -2.15 -10.20
N HIS A 622 -4.06 -1.32 -10.23
CA HIS A 622 -2.75 -1.67 -9.70
C HIS A 622 -2.83 -2.05 -8.22
N SER A 623 -3.45 -1.20 -7.40
CA SER A 623 -3.52 -1.40 -5.94
C SER A 623 -4.23 -2.71 -5.56
N HIS A 624 -5.37 -3.05 -6.19
CA HIS A 624 -6.07 -4.31 -5.91
C HIS A 624 -5.27 -5.52 -6.40
N ALA A 625 -4.66 -5.45 -7.59
CA ALA A 625 -3.85 -6.53 -8.12
C ALA A 625 -2.58 -6.77 -7.27
N ALA A 626 -1.94 -5.72 -6.77
CA ALA A 626 -0.78 -5.82 -5.90
C ALA A 626 -1.18 -6.19 -4.46
N MET A 627 -2.02 -5.39 -3.78
CA MET A 627 -2.33 -5.59 -2.35
C MET A 627 -3.06 -6.89 -2.09
N MET A 628 -4.14 -7.18 -2.81
CA MET A 628 -4.87 -8.44 -2.64
C MET A 628 -4.13 -9.61 -3.29
N GLY A 629 -3.57 -9.39 -4.48
CA GLY A 629 -2.88 -10.45 -5.24
C GLY A 629 -1.58 -10.92 -4.60
N VAL A 630 -0.81 -10.02 -3.95
CA VAL A 630 0.43 -10.38 -3.27
C VAL A 630 0.16 -10.62 -1.79
N TYR A 631 -0.13 -9.55 -1.04
CA TYR A 631 -0.21 -9.64 0.43
C TYR A 631 -1.45 -10.40 0.89
N GLY A 632 -2.58 -10.23 0.21
CA GLY A 632 -3.80 -10.95 0.54
C GLY A 632 -3.69 -12.45 0.26
N MET A 633 -3.20 -12.85 -0.92
CA MET A 633 -2.99 -14.26 -1.24
C MET A 633 -1.95 -14.89 -0.32
N LEU A 634 -0.87 -14.16 0.02
CA LEU A 634 0.09 -14.63 1.00
C LEU A 634 -0.55 -14.84 2.37
N ALA A 635 -1.31 -13.87 2.87
CA ALA A 635 -1.94 -13.96 4.18
C ALA A 635 -2.85 -15.18 4.29
N VAL A 636 -3.66 -15.46 3.26
CA VAL A 636 -4.48 -16.67 3.19
C VAL A 636 -3.62 -17.93 3.06
N GLY A 637 -2.58 -17.93 2.22
CA GLY A 637 -1.66 -19.04 2.05
C GLY A 637 -0.94 -19.42 3.36
N LEU A 638 -0.47 -18.42 4.12
CA LEU A 638 0.14 -18.58 5.44
C LEU A 638 -0.86 -19.13 6.45
N ALA A 639 -2.08 -18.59 6.46
CA ALA A 639 -3.13 -19.09 7.34
C ALA A 639 -3.44 -20.56 7.05
N LEU A 640 -3.63 -20.93 5.79
CA LEU A 640 -3.87 -22.33 5.40
C LEU A 640 -2.71 -23.25 5.76
N PHE A 641 -1.46 -22.78 5.57
CA PHE A 641 -0.28 -23.53 6.00
C PHE A 641 -0.31 -23.83 7.51
N CYS A 642 -0.55 -22.83 8.33
CA CYS A 642 -0.60 -22.98 9.78
C CYS A 642 -1.83 -23.79 10.25
N LEU A 643 -3.00 -23.53 9.67
CA LEU A 643 -4.25 -24.22 9.98
C LEU A 643 -4.18 -25.73 9.66
N ARG A 644 -3.39 -26.11 8.67
CA ARG A 644 -3.17 -27.51 8.32
C ARG A 644 -2.57 -28.32 9.49
N TYR A 645 -1.76 -27.67 10.33
CA TYR A 645 -1.24 -28.28 11.55
C TYR A 645 -2.23 -28.21 12.73
N LEU A 646 -3.09 -27.17 12.76
CA LEU A 646 -4.04 -26.94 13.86
C LEU A 646 -5.31 -27.79 13.76
N ILE A 647 -5.82 -28.02 12.56
CA ILE A 647 -7.06 -28.76 12.30
C ILE A 647 -6.75 -30.26 12.18
N PRO A 648 -7.49 -31.16 12.85
CA PRO A 648 -7.36 -32.61 12.64
C PRO A 648 -7.60 -32.99 11.19
N GLU A 649 -6.85 -34.00 10.67
CA GLU A 649 -6.97 -34.48 9.30
C GLU A 649 -8.41 -34.79 8.88
N LYS A 650 -9.17 -35.42 9.77
CA LYS A 650 -10.57 -35.80 9.52
C LYS A 650 -11.53 -34.61 9.30
N LEU A 651 -11.16 -33.43 9.77
CA LEU A 651 -11.97 -32.20 9.68
C LEU A 651 -11.43 -31.22 8.65
N TRP A 652 -10.22 -31.46 8.16
CA TRP A 652 -9.65 -30.63 7.09
C TRP A 652 -10.45 -30.75 5.80
N SER A 653 -10.67 -29.63 5.11
CA SER A 653 -11.43 -29.58 3.88
C SER A 653 -10.62 -28.98 2.74
N ASP A 654 -9.99 -29.83 1.93
CA ASP A 654 -9.34 -29.39 0.68
C ASP A 654 -10.34 -28.75 -0.29
N ARG A 655 -11.62 -29.16 -0.22
CA ARG A 655 -12.67 -28.54 -1.04
C ARG A 655 -12.88 -27.06 -0.65
N ALA A 656 -12.89 -26.74 0.64
CA ALA A 656 -13.00 -25.35 1.10
C ALA A 656 -11.81 -24.52 0.65
N ALA A 657 -10.58 -25.01 0.81
CA ALA A 657 -9.36 -24.36 0.36
C ALA A 657 -9.36 -24.15 -1.17
N LYS A 658 -9.80 -25.17 -1.95
CA LYS A 658 -9.93 -25.10 -3.41
C LYS A 658 -10.93 -24.03 -3.85
N ILE A 659 -12.12 -24.02 -3.25
CA ILE A 659 -13.16 -23.03 -3.57
C ILE A 659 -12.63 -21.63 -3.29
N SER A 660 -12.04 -21.42 -2.12
CA SER A 660 -11.45 -20.12 -1.76
C SER A 660 -10.38 -19.70 -2.76
N PHE A 661 -9.44 -20.57 -3.11
CA PHE A 661 -8.37 -20.27 -4.06
C PHE A 661 -8.91 -19.78 -5.40
N TRP A 662 -9.82 -20.54 -6.02
CA TRP A 662 -10.34 -20.17 -7.32
C TRP A 662 -11.24 -18.95 -7.26
N SER A 663 -12.07 -18.82 -6.23
CA SER A 663 -12.98 -17.68 -6.09
C SER A 663 -12.23 -16.36 -5.85
N LEU A 664 -11.18 -16.38 -5.03
CA LEU A 664 -10.35 -15.19 -4.82
C LEU A 664 -9.60 -14.79 -6.08
N ASN A 665 -8.97 -15.75 -6.77
CA ASN A 665 -8.22 -15.44 -7.99
C ASN A 665 -9.12 -15.04 -9.16
N LEU A 666 -10.24 -15.73 -9.38
CA LEU A 666 -11.17 -15.40 -10.47
C LEU A 666 -11.92 -14.10 -10.21
N GLY A 667 -12.36 -13.85 -8.96
CA GLY A 667 -12.99 -12.60 -8.58
C GLY A 667 -12.05 -11.41 -8.72
N LEU A 668 -10.77 -11.56 -8.27
CA LEU A 668 -9.75 -10.54 -8.46
C LEU A 668 -9.43 -10.32 -9.95
N ALA A 669 -9.30 -11.39 -10.74
CA ALA A 669 -9.07 -11.27 -12.17
C ALA A 669 -10.24 -10.58 -12.88
N TRP A 670 -11.48 -10.87 -12.48
CA TRP A 670 -12.66 -10.17 -12.98
C TRP A 670 -12.61 -8.67 -12.66
N MET A 671 -12.34 -8.32 -11.41
CA MET A 671 -12.19 -6.92 -10.98
C MET A 671 -11.12 -6.20 -11.79
N VAL A 672 -9.95 -6.81 -11.95
CA VAL A 672 -8.80 -6.24 -12.65
C VAL A 672 -9.08 -6.08 -14.15
N PHE A 673 -9.43 -7.14 -14.86
CA PHE A 673 -9.47 -7.15 -16.32
C PHE A 673 -10.82 -6.78 -16.93
N ALA A 674 -11.93 -7.08 -16.24
CA ALA A 674 -13.25 -6.81 -16.80
C ALA A 674 -13.81 -5.44 -16.40
N THR A 675 -13.29 -4.83 -15.31
CA THR A 675 -13.87 -3.59 -14.77
C THR A 675 -12.84 -2.49 -14.58
N LEU A 676 -11.94 -2.57 -13.61
CA LEU A 676 -11.04 -1.46 -13.26
C LEU A 676 -10.11 -1.04 -14.40
N PHE A 677 -9.50 -2.00 -15.11
CA PHE A 677 -8.61 -1.68 -16.22
C PHE A 677 -9.34 -1.01 -17.39
N PRO A 678 -10.46 -1.54 -17.92
CA PRO A 678 -11.23 -0.85 -18.97
C PRO A 678 -11.75 0.51 -18.53
N LEU A 679 -12.27 0.62 -17.31
CA LEU A 679 -12.74 1.88 -16.73
C LEU A 679 -11.63 2.92 -16.66
N GLY A 680 -10.47 2.51 -16.16
CA GLY A 680 -9.31 3.38 -16.03
C GLY A 680 -8.77 3.88 -17.39
N ILE A 681 -8.80 3.03 -18.43
CA ILE A 681 -8.43 3.44 -19.80
C ILE A 681 -9.42 4.49 -20.34
N ILE A 682 -10.72 4.33 -20.11
CA ILE A 682 -11.73 5.32 -20.50
C ILE A 682 -11.48 6.65 -19.78
N GLN A 683 -11.21 6.61 -18.49
CA GLN A 683 -10.93 7.80 -17.69
C GLN A 683 -9.62 8.48 -18.10
N LEU A 684 -8.55 7.71 -18.35
CA LEU A 684 -7.27 8.23 -18.85
C LEU A 684 -7.45 8.89 -20.23
N TYR A 685 -8.15 8.23 -21.16
CA TYR A 685 -8.42 8.79 -22.47
C TYR A 685 -9.19 10.11 -22.37
N HIS A 686 -10.18 10.19 -21.48
CA HIS A 686 -10.95 11.41 -21.25
C HIS A 686 -10.09 12.52 -20.62
N SER A 687 -9.23 12.18 -19.67
CA SER A 687 -8.27 13.12 -19.05
C SER A 687 -7.33 13.75 -20.07
N ILE A 688 -6.87 12.95 -21.04
CA ILE A 688 -5.97 13.45 -22.11
C ILE A 688 -6.74 14.26 -23.17
N SER A 689 -7.92 13.80 -23.59
CA SER A 689 -8.62 14.33 -24.78
C SER A 689 -9.53 15.51 -24.47
N VAL A 690 -10.12 15.57 -23.28
CA VAL A 690 -11.07 16.61 -22.86
C VAL A 690 -10.49 17.49 -21.76
N GLY A 691 -9.90 16.88 -20.73
CA GLY A 691 -9.27 17.57 -19.61
C GLY A 691 -9.42 16.81 -18.31
N TYR A 692 -8.48 17.03 -17.39
CA TYR A 692 -8.44 16.34 -16.10
C TYR A 692 -9.63 16.73 -15.21
N PHE A 693 -10.01 18.01 -15.17
CA PHE A 693 -11.17 18.49 -14.44
C PHE A 693 -12.46 17.79 -14.90
N ASP A 694 -12.67 17.71 -16.24
CA ASP A 694 -13.84 17.03 -16.82
C ASP A 694 -13.85 15.54 -16.49
N ALA A 695 -12.70 14.87 -16.53
CA ALA A 695 -12.56 13.45 -16.20
C ALA A 695 -12.90 13.13 -14.73
N ARG A 696 -12.86 14.13 -13.84
CA ARG A 696 -13.24 14.04 -12.43
C ARG A 696 -14.63 14.62 -12.14
N SER A 697 -15.31 15.13 -13.16
CA SER A 697 -16.64 15.72 -13.00
C SER A 697 -17.70 14.67 -12.72
N LEU A 698 -18.72 15.06 -11.94
CA LEU A 698 -19.89 14.21 -11.67
C LEU A 698 -20.56 13.73 -12.95
N LYS A 699 -20.67 14.62 -13.94
CA LYS A 699 -21.29 14.33 -15.24
C LYS A 699 -20.58 13.18 -15.96
N PHE A 700 -19.24 13.15 -15.92
CA PHE A 700 -18.47 12.10 -16.56
C PHE A 700 -18.51 10.79 -15.73
N ILE A 701 -18.29 10.87 -14.42
CA ILE A 701 -18.32 9.70 -13.52
C ILE A 701 -19.69 9.01 -13.54
N SER A 702 -20.80 9.76 -13.54
CA SER A 702 -22.14 9.18 -13.66
C SER A 702 -22.55 8.79 -15.09
N GLY A 703 -21.66 8.94 -16.06
CA GLY A 703 -21.90 8.58 -17.45
C GLY A 703 -22.12 7.08 -17.63
N HIS A 704 -22.95 6.71 -18.61
CA HIS A 704 -23.40 5.34 -18.84
C HIS A 704 -22.26 4.31 -18.92
N ALA A 705 -21.15 4.63 -19.57
CA ALA A 705 -20.02 3.72 -19.72
C ALA A 705 -19.32 3.45 -18.38
N ASN A 706 -19.10 4.49 -17.55
CA ASN A 706 -18.51 4.36 -16.22
C ASN A 706 -19.45 3.55 -15.31
N SER A 707 -20.72 3.95 -15.20
CA SER A 707 -21.72 3.27 -14.38
C SER A 707 -21.91 1.80 -14.77
N LEU A 708 -21.89 1.47 -16.06
CA LEU A 708 -21.98 0.08 -16.52
C LEU A 708 -20.80 -0.76 -16.03
N LEU A 709 -19.56 -0.24 -16.12
CA LEU A 709 -18.36 -0.95 -15.68
C LEU A 709 -18.30 -1.10 -14.15
N GLU A 710 -18.77 -0.10 -13.40
CA GLU A 710 -18.89 -0.20 -11.94
C GLU A 710 -19.91 -1.28 -11.54
N TRP A 711 -21.08 -1.34 -12.18
CA TRP A 711 -22.06 -2.42 -11.96
C TRP A 711 -21.55 -3.80 -12.39
N LEU A 712 -20.72 -3.87 -13.42
CA LEU A 712 -20.14 -5.13 -13.90
C LEU A 712 -19.18 -5.77 -12.87
N ARG A 713 -18.79 -5.06 -11.82
CA ARG A 713 -18.03 -5.64 -10.69
C ARG A 713 -18.84 -6.65 -9.89
N LEU A 714 -20.16 -6.46 -9.76
CA LEU A 714 -21.02 -7.24 -8.86
C LEU A 714 -20.85 -8.77 -8.98
N PRO A 715 -20.80 -9.40 -10.17
CA PRO A 715 -20.57 -10.84 -10.27
C PRO A 715 -19.21 -11.28 -9.72
N GLY A 716 -18.15 -10.54 -10.04
CA GLY A 716 -16.80 -10.82 -9.55
C GLY A 716 -16.69 -10.65 -8.04
N ASP A 717 -17.22 -9.56 -7.51
CA ASP A 717 -17.24 -9.27 -6.08
C ASP A 717 -18.05 -10.31 -5.30
N ALA A 718 -19.21 -10.74 -5.83
CA ALA A 718 -20.00 -11.81 -5.21
C ALA A 718 -19.24 -13.15 -5.16
N VAL A 719 -18.55 -13.53 -6.25
CA VAL A 719 -17.71 -14.73 -6.26
C VAL A 719 -16.55 -14.58 -5.27
N PHE A 720 -15.91 -13.42 -5.23
CA PHE A 720 -14.80 -13.14 -4.34
C PHE A 720 -15.23 -13.21 -2.87
N ILE A 721 -16.32 -12.55 -2.50
CA ILE A 721 -16.83 -12.51 -1.12
C ILE A 721 -17.34 -13.88 -0.70
N LEU A 722 -18.32 -14.43 -1.40
CA LEU A 722 -19.01 -15.65 -0.96
C LEU A 722 -18.16 -16.91 -1.13
N GLY A 723 -17.50 -17.04 -2.26
CA GLY A 723 -16.65 -18.18 -2.57
C GLY A 723 -15.24 -18.07 -2.01
N GLY A 724 -14.73 -16.85 -1.86
CA GLY A 724 -13.38 -16.59 -1.40
C GLY A 724 -13.25 -16.53 0.12
N THR A 725 -13.98 -15.61 0.76
CA THR A 725 -13.78 -15.33 2.20
C THR A 725 -14.46 -16.32 3.14
N LEU A 726 -15.70 -16.76 2.83
CA LEU A 726 -16.45 -17.64 3.73
C LEU A 726 -15.79 -19.02 3.95
N PRO A 727 -15.22 -19.70 2.93
CA PRO A 727 -14.48 -20.93 3.18
C PRO A 727 -13.23 -20.73 4.04
N VAL A 728 -12.52 -19.61 3.92
CA VAL A 728 -11.39 -19.27 4.80
C VAL A 728 -11.88 -19.08 6.22
N LEU A 729 -12.97 -18.33 6.43
CA LEU A 729 -13.59 -18.13 7.74
C LEU A 729 -13.99 -19.46 8.37
N TYR A 730 -14.58 -20.37 7.59
CA TYR A 730 -14.94 -21.70 8.06
C TYR A 730 -13.71 -22.50 8.53
N LEU A 731 -12.62 -22.50 7.76
CA LEU A 731 -11.38 -23.19 8.17
C LEU A 731 -10.77 -22.55 9.42
N CYS A 732 -10.74 -21.22 9.51
CA CYS A 732 -10.26 -20.52 10.70
C CYS A 732 -11.13 -20.82 11.94
N TRP A 733 -12.44 -20.90 11.76
CA TRP A 733 -13.38 -21.32 12.81
C TRP A 733 -13.06 -22.74 13.31
N LEU A 734 -12.83 -23.70 12.40
CA LEU A 734 -12.40 -25.06 12.78
C LEU A 734 -11.09 -25.04 13.57
N GLY A 735 -10.13 -24.22 13.17
CA GLY A 735 -8.84 -24.06 13.84
C GLY A 735 -8.96 -23.62 15.30
N VAL A 736 -10.00 -22.87 15.66
CA VAL A 736 -10.25 -22.43 17.04
C VAL A 736 -11.04 -23.49 17.83
N TRP A 737 -12.21 -23.90 17.32
CA TRP A 737 -13.16 -24.70 18.11
C TRP A 737 -13.01 -26.21 17.93
N ARG A 738 -12.37 -26.67 16.87
CA ARG A 738 -12.16 -28.09 16.55
C ARG A 738 -10.69 -28.46 16.44
N ARG A 739 -9.80 -27.63 17.02
CA ARG A 739 -8.35 -27.86 16.99
C ARG A 739 -7.95 -29.20 17.59
N LYS A 740 -6.83 -29.75 17.16
CA LYS A 740 -6.24 -30.99 17.70
C LYS A 740 -6.07 -30.88 19.22
N GLN A 741 -6.61 -31.86 19.94
CA GLN A 741 -6.36 -32.07 21.37
C GLN A 741 -5.10 -32.92 21.50
N GLN A 742 -4.02 -32.31 21.96
CA GLN A 742 -2.79 -33.02 22.25
C GLN A 742 -2.60 -33.08 23.76
N PRO A 743 -2.19 -34.24 24.31
CA PRO A 743 -1.88 -34.31 25.73
C PRO A 743 -0.73 -33.34 26.04
N PRO A 744 -0.78 -32.63 27.17
CA PRO A 744 0.34 -31.81 27.59
C PRO A 744 1.55 -32.73 27.83
N ARG A 745 2.60 -32.61 27.05
CA ARG A 745 3.90 -33.17 27.42
C ARG A 745 4.57 -32.17 28.35
N GLU A 746 4.61 -32.50 29.60
CA GLU A 746 5.45 -31.84 30.57
C GLU A 746 6.91 -32.20 30.29
N ASN A 747 7.62 -31.30 29.64
CA ASN A 747 9.07 -31.27 29.72
C ASN A 747 9.45 -30.05 30.58
N PRO A 748 10.27 -30.23 31.68
CA PRO A 748 10.62 -29.17 32.60
C PRO A 748 11.28 -27.95 31.94
N ASP A 749 11.84 -28.11 30.75
CA ASP A 749 12.58 -27.05 30.02
C ASP A 749 11.74 -26.30 29.01
N GLY A 750 10.44 -26.59 28.85
CA GLY A 750 9.55 -25.95 27.89
C GLY A 750 9.98 -26.18 26.43
N VAL A 751 10.63 -27.31 26.15
CA VAL A 751 11.15 -27.67 24.84
C VAL A 751 10.11 -28.45 24.07
N LEU A 752 9.83 -28.04 22.87
CA LEU A 752 8.90 -28.69 21.97
C LEU A 752 9.52 -29.12 20.68
N PHE A 753 9.10 -30.26 20.27
CA PHE A 753 9.73 -31.08 19.27
C PHE A 753 9.14 -30.83 17.91
N VAL A 754 9.76 -29.94 17.18
CA VAL A 754 9.87 -30.08 15.73
C VAL A 754 11.32 -30.48 15.49
N GLU A 755 11.62 -31.75 15.34
CA GLU A 755 12.90 -32.14 14.76
C GLU A 755 12.86 -31.68 13.29
N ILE A 756 13.45 -30.54 13.05
CA ILE A 756 13.90 -30.18 11.73
C ILE A 756 15.04 -31.14 11.46
N HIS A 757 14.86 -32.09 10.54
CA HIS A 757 16.00 -32.78 10.00
C HIS A 757 16.92 -31.67 9.43
N GLU A 758 18.01 -31.37 10.13
CA GLU A 758 19.17 -30.79 9.48
C GLU A 758 19.39 -31.67 8.26
N THR A 759 19.14 -31.13 7.07
CA THR A 759 19.62 -31.74 5.86
C THR A 759 21.09 -31.99 6.13
N LYS A 760 21.46 -33.26 6.39
CA LYS A 760 22.86 -33.65 6.50
C LYS A 760 23.52 -33.00 5.33
N ASP A 761 24.51 -32.16 5.59
CA ASP A 761 25.39 -31.62 4.59
C ASP A 761 25.74 -32.75 3.62
N PHE A 762 25.20 -32.71 2.41
CA PHE A 762 25.80 -33.39 1.29
C PHE A 762 27.07 -32.60 0.92
N GLY A 763 27.95 -32.49 1.94
CA GLY A 763 29.29 -32.00 1.80
C GLY A 763 30.16 -33.18 1.45
N GLY A 764 30.60 -33.23 0.23
CA GLY A 764 31.69 -34.09 -0.11
C GLY A 764 31.57 -34.75 -1.47
N GLN A 765 31.68 -33.95 -2.51
CA GLN A 765 32.58 -34.38 -3.61
C GLN A 765 33.09 -33.09 -4.31
N LYS A 766 34.43 -33.05 -4.47
CA LYS A 766 35.28 -31.99 -5.02
C LYS A 766 34.87 -31.49 -6.39
#